data_2cf51c231dba0a97817e3c1b8d169e1b
#
_entry.id   2cf51c231dba0a97817e3c1b8d169e1b
#
_cell.length_a   1.000
_cell.length_b   1.000
_cell.length_c   1.000
_cell.angle_alpha   90.00
_cell.angle_beta   90.00
_cell.angle_gamma   90.00
#
_symmetry.space_group_name_H-M   'P 1'
#
loop_
_entity.id
_entity.type
_entity.pdbx_description
1 polymer ?
#
loop_
_entity_poly.entity_id
_entity_poly.type
_entity_poly.pdbx_seq_one_letter_code
_entity_poly.pdbx_strand_id
1 'polypeptide(L)'
;MGYSQGVQAHAEHDKARFVANSGEDDGNCNNRFRPCETVTYAAQKANKGDTILVAQGKYSIESEQDLLYLTGQIVPVLGGFNQVEQYQGQNPDTYLTSISGVPAKYAEQLSQQGFHVIRDTKGFTSSSLQGKGLNVSQLQLMQQKQVNRVCIDGSADGFGCNNMSLLAHVPLSDFPSKPLSASDIWGHIDLNTRQEYAIIGLRNAVAVVDVTTPTSPTVIGSISGLSSTWRDIKVYQYFDTPTLRWQAYAYVTTEANEGLTIIDLNDLENGISVVRRQTTDSTSHNIYISNLDYGINIALAGQVPAVHILGSNNFSGAFRSYSLSDPEALGSTYTYPASNRSDYTHDATSLTINDARAQTDCVQANNTDCLVILDFNEDSLRVWDQTDENQAIDLGSSSYPNAEYTHSGWWSEDKQYVIVHDELDEQTHGLNTTLNIFDISSLSTPTLVGTWSGPTRAIDHNGFVRGNRYYMSTYERGLTVLDITDPSAPVEVGFFDTYPVSDNAGFNGAWGVYPFLPSGNILVSDINSGLYIIQDQTLENDTGNIAFEPKQHQVDEGQSISIVVTKTGNGASTISYEMLPGSADLEDVTLTKGELQWTSNDTQPKSITLQTTTDTLDEITESVFIRLFNPRNGATLVNPSITTVHIVDALQQGKIVFATDVVTVQETDTIVQIPVTRQGGSYGNVSVAYMLSSGTAILGADANTASGTLEWLDGDNTEQFIEITLINDNETETQESLILTLTAIAPNVLGNQSTLRILIRDDESNQAPVTTAGDDSEVNTRQNVILAGMGSDPEEQPLNYLWQQISGTSVTINQADNSQASFTAPSTAGTLVFSLTITDDFGLFSSDNVNVTVIASVQTTGSTSGGGSIDYWLLISILSIRIIGKNMASRPH
;
A
#
# COMPACT_ATOMS: atom_id res chain seq x y z
N MET A 1 21.26 13.75 23.86
CA MET A 1 20.14 12.92 24.32
C MET A 1 20.67 11.51 24.32
N GLY A 2 20.63 10.81 25.48
CA GLY A 2 21.18 9.47 25.58
C GLY A 2 20.28 8.47 24.87
N TYR A 3 20.84 7.71 23.96
CA TYR A 3 20.21 6.51 23.43
C TYR A 3 20.11 5.50 24.59
N SER A 4 18.88 5.13 24.97
CA SER A 4 18.66 3.95 25.80
C SER A 4 18.97 2.75 24.90
N GLN A 5 19.92 1.92 25.31
CA GLN A 5 20.11 0.61 24.72
C GLN A 5 18.83 -0.20 24.97
N GLY A 6 17.96 -0.29 23.94
CA GLY A 6 16.97 -1.33 23.84
C GLY A 6 17.70 -2.67 23.67
N VAL A 7 17.17 -3.71 24.26
CA VAL A 7 17.68 -5.07 24.13
C VAL A 7 17.72 -5.42 22.64
N GLN A 8 18.90 -5.68 22.09
CA GLN A 8 19.10 -6.08 20.70
C GLN A 8 18.42 -7.44 20.50
N ALA A 9 17.36 -7.45 19.70
CA ALA A 9 16.77 -8.68 19.17
C ALA A 9 17.51 -9.18 17.93
N HIS A 10 18.32 -8.32 17.29
CA HIS A 10 19.06 -8.62 16.05
C HIS A 10 20.56 -8.43 16.26
N ALA A 11 21.37 -9.46 16.02
CA ALA A 11 22.83 -9.38 16.13
C ALA A 11 23.49 -8.69 14.90
N GLU A 12 22.81 -8.58 13.78
CA GLU A 12 23.38 -8.16 12.49
C GLU A 12 22.96 -6.77 12.01
N HIS A 13 21.93 -6.14 12.61
CA HIS A 13 21.49 -4.77 12.30
C HIS A 13 22.10 -3.74 13.27
N ASP A 14 22.01 -2.45 12.92
CA ASP A 14 22.50 -1.30 13.70
C ASP A 14 24.03 -1.17 13.79
N LYS A 15 24.77 -1.73 12.85
CA LYS A 15 26.22 -1.53 12.78
C LYS A 15 26.56 -0.20 12.10
N ALA A 16 27.64 0.43 12.60
CA ALA A 16 28.18 1.60 11.95
C ALA A 16 29.10 1.21 10.79
N ARG A 17 28.91 1.83 9.62
CA ARG A 17 29.82 1.81 8.47
C ARG A 17 30.54 3.13 8.40
N PHE A 18 31.85 3.11 8.12
CA PHE A 18 32.70 4.28 8.24
C PHE A 18 33.23 4.71 6.88
N VAL A 19 33.09 6.00 6.57
CA VAL A 19 33.56 6.60 5.31
C VAL A 19 34.46 7.81 5.60
N ALA A 20 35.58 7.92 4.90
CA ALA A 20 36.48 9.06 4.92
C ALA A 20 37.22 9.20 3.57
N ASN A 21 37.56 10.43 3.16
CA ASN A 21 38.34 10.68 1.92
C ASN A 21 39.74 10.04 1.93
N SER A 22 40.22 9.62 3.08
CA SER A 22 41.49 8.91 3.26
C SER A 22 41.32 7.40 3.26
N GLY A 23 40.12 6.91 3.10
CA GLY A 23 39.77 5.50 3.10
C GLY A 23 40.11 4.78 1.82
N GLU A 24 39.78 3.51 1.77
CA GLU A 24 39.92 2.64 0.61
C GLU A 24 38.66 1.78 0.51
N ASP A 25 38.07 1.68 -0.68
CA ASP A 25 36.88 0.89 -0.91
C ASP A 25 37.23 -0.60 -0.93
N ASP A 26 37.40 -1.17 0.27
CA ASP A 26 37.72 -2.57 0.54
C ASP A 26 37.00 -3.07 1.79
N GLY A 27 36.65 -4.36 1.81
CA GLY A 27 35.95 -5.03 2.93
C GLY A 27 34.54 -4.51 3.19
N ASN A 28 34.09 -4.58 4.45
CA ASN A 28 32.70 -4.27 4.84
C ASN A 28 32.55 -2.87 5.46
N CYS A 29 33.50 -1.97 5.36
CA CYS A 29 33.48 -0.62 5.93
C CYS A 29 33.18 -0.53 7.44
N ASN A 30 33.16 -1.64 8.19
CA ASN A 30 32.80 -1.70 9.61
C ASN A 30 33.97 -1.38 10.55
N ASN A 31 35.15 -1.15 10.02
CA ASN A 31 36.34 -0.81 10.82
C ASN A 31 36.62 0.69 10.80
N ARG A 32 36.37 1.38 11.92
CA ARG A 32 36.58 2.84 12.05
C ARG A 32 38.03 3.30 11.78
N PHE A 33 39.03 2.41 11.87
CA PHE A 33 40.43 2.69 11.60
C PHE A 33 40.83 2.44 10.14
N ARG A 34 39.99 1.74 9.38
CA ARG A 34 40.09 1.48 7.94
C ARG A 34 38.75 1.77 7.27
N PRO A 35 38.33 3.06 7.22
CA PRO A 35 37.07 3.42 6.60
C PRO A 35 37.13 3.17 5.08
N CYS A 36 36.01 3.06 4.45
CA CYS A 36 35.90 3.10 3.00
C CYS A 36 36.04 4.53 2.47
N GLU A 37 36.35 4.67 1.18
CA GLU A 37 36.50 5.99 0.55
C GLU A 37 35.15 6.60 0.18
N THR A 38 34.23 5.81 -0.38
CA THR A 38 32.97 6.30 -0.94
C THR A 38 31.74 5.87 -0.15
N VAL A 39 30.72 6.72 -0.13
CA VAL A 39 29.41 6.40 0.46
C VAL A 39 28.73 5.29 -0.32
N THR A 40 28.81 5.32 -1.64
CA THR A 40 28.19 4.32 -2.53
C THR A 40 28.72 2.92 -2.23
N TYR A 41 30.03 2.75 -2.09
CA TYR A 41 30.61 1.47 -1.73
C TYR A 41 30.17 1.02 -0.32
N ALA A 42 30.20 1.94 0.63
CA ALA A 42 29.77 1.62 1.99
C ALA A 42 28.27 1.22 2.06
N ALA A 43 27.41 1.86 1.26
CA ALA A 43 26.00 1.54 1.16
C ALA A 43 25.75 0.14 0.56
N GLN A 44 26.53 -0.24 -0.44
CA GLN A 44 26.48 -1.59 -1.04
C GLN A 44 27.00 -2.70 -0.11
N LYS A 45 27.68 -2.32 0.99
CA LYS A 45 28.21 -3.24 2.01
C LYS A 45 27.47 -3.14 3.33
N ALA A 46 26.55 -2.24 3.45
CA ALA A 46 25.73 -2.06 4.64
C ALA A 46 24.54 -3.00 4.63
N ASN A 47 24.21 -3.56 5.79
CA ASN A 47 22.99 -4.32 6.01
C ASN A 47 21.81 -3.36 6.26
N LYS A 48 20.61 -3.85 6.11
CA LYS A 48 19.38 -3.14 6.44
C LYS A 48 19.42 -2.70 7.92
N GLY A 49 19.19 -1.40 8.18
CA GLY A 49 19.31 -0.82 9.53
C GLY A 49 20.71 -0.29 9.91
N ASP A 50 21.76 -0.63 9.19
CA ASP A 50 23.09 -0.04 9.41
C ASP A 50 23.08 1.48 9.17
N THR A 51 24.01 2.18 9.81
CA THR A 51 24.18 3.61 9.63
C THR A 51 25.55 3.94 9.07
N ILE A 52 25.63 4.69 7.97
CA ILE A 52 26.90 5.13 7.39
C ILE A 52 27.32 6.46 8.02
N LEU A 53 28.47 6.47 8.67
CA LEU A 53 29.06 7.65 9.31
C LEU A 53 30.17 8.21 8.43
N VAL A 54 29.95 9.46 7.93
CA VAL A 54 30.85 10.11 6.99
C VAL A 54 31.70 11.16 7.72
N ALA A 55 33.02 10.99 7.66
CA ALA A 55 33.95 11.93 8.27
C ALA A 55 33.98 13.29 7.54
N GLN A 56 34.47 14.31 8.25
CA GLN A 56 34.75 15.61 7.64
C GLN A 56 35.62 15.45 6.39
N GLY A 57 35.26 16.20 5.34
CA GLY A 57 35.92 16.08 4.06
C GLY A 57 35.12 16.75 2.94
N LYS A 58 35.58 16.57 1.70
CA LYS A 58 34.86 17.04 0.52
C LYS A 58 34.42 15.86 -0.31
N TYR A 59 33.15 15.75 -0.50
CA TYR A 59 32.50 14.68 -1.27
C TYR A 59 31.74 15.28 -2.45
N SER A 60 31.52 14.49 -3.48
CA SER A 60 30.73 14.90 -4.67
C SER A 60 29.76 13.80 -5.04
N ILE A 61 28.60 14.20 -5.53
CA ILE A 61 27.66 13.30 -6.19
C ILE A 61 28.07 13.17 -7.64
N GLU A 62 28.45 11.98 -8.06
CA GLU A 62 28.91 11.67 -9.42
C GLU A 62 27.83 10.93 -10.24
N SER A 63 26.88 10.26 -9.57
CA SER A 63 25.82 9.45 -10.18
C SER A 63 24.45 9.66 -9.51
N GLU A 64 23.36 9.21 -10.15
CA GLU A 64 22.05 9.13 -9.52
C GLU A 64 22.05 8.15 -8.34
N GLN A 65 22.79 7.07 -8.47
CA GLN A 65 22.97 6.07 -7.43
C GLN A 65 23.59 6.67 -6.15
N ASP A 66 24.63 7.52 -6.28
CA ASP A 66 25.20 8.24 -5.14
C ASP A 66 24.16 9.07 -4.41
N LEU A 67 23.29 9.75 -5.17
CA LEU A 67 22.22 10.57 -4.58
C LEU A 67 21.21 9.71 -3.85
N LEU A 68 20.80 8.59 -4.43
CA LEU A 68 19.81 7.69 -3.84
C LEU A 68 20.35 7.03 -2.57
N TYR A 69 21.59 6.57 -2.56
CA TYR A 69 22.21 6.06 -1.33
C TYR A 69 22.36 7.14 -0.26
N LEU A 70 22.77 8.34 -0.61
CA LEU A 70 22.87 9.45 0.34
C LEU A 70 21.52 9.87 0.94
N THR A 71 20.45 9.74 0.19
CA THR A 71 19.09 10.10 0.62
C THR A 71 18.28 8.88 1.09
N GLY A 72 18.86 7.69 1.01
CA GLY A 72 18.27 6.41 1.41
C GLY A 72 17.80 6.41 2.87
N GLN A 73 16.69 5.73 3.14
CA GLN A 73 16.05 5.72 4.45
C GLN A 73 16.29 4.40 5.20
N ILE A 74 16.61 3.34 4.48
CA ILE A 74 16.87 2.01 5.05
C ILE A 74 18.28 1.92 5.64
N VAL A 75 19.25 2.53 4.95
CA VAL A 75 20.63 2.68 5.41
C VAL A 75 20.93 4.18 5.54
N PRO A 76 20.65 4.81 6.69
CA PRO A 76 20.85 6.24 6.87
C PRO A 76 22.31 6.64 6.73
N VAL A 77 22.57 7.74 6.01
CA VAL A 77 23.93 8.31 5.83
C VAL A 77 24.02 9.64 6.58
N LEU A 78 24.94 9.72 7.50
CA LEU A 78 25.13 10.87 8.39
C LEU A 78 26.51 11.50 8.21
N GLY A 79 26.58 12.80 7.94
CA GLY A 79 27.79 13.60 7.94
C GLY A 79 28.09 14.21 9.32
N GLY A 80 29.20 14.93 9.45
CA GLY A 80 29.56 15.64 10.67
C GLY A 80 30.35 14.81 11.68
N PHE A 81 31.17 13.86 11.20
CA PHE A 81 32.03 13.04 12.03
C PHE A 81 33.52 13.32 11.82
N ASN A 82 34.35 12.83 12.75
CA ASN A 82 35.78 12.95 12.67
C ASN A 82 36.47 11.57 12.79
N GLN A 83 37.25 11.21 11.77
CA GLN A 83 38.01 9.96 11.75
C GLN A 83 39.05 9.87 12.89
N VAL A 84 39.74 10.98 13.23
CA VAL A 84 40.75 11.00 14.30
C VAL A 84 40.11 10.76 15.65
N GLU A 85 38.89 11.24 15.85
CA GLU A 85 38.09 11.00 17.04
C GLU A 85 37.24 9.69 16.95
N GLN A 86 37.58 8.82 16.00
CA GLN A 86 36.97 7.52 15.83
C GLN A 86 35.46 7.57 15.64
N TYR A 87 34.95 8.62 14.96
CA TYR A 87 33.50 8.85 14.69
C TYR A 87 32.63 8.98 15.96
N GLN A 88 33.23 9.42 17.07
CA GLN A 88 32.49 9.61 18.31
C GLN A 88 31.76 10.97 18.29
N GLY A 89 30.44 10.93 18.26
CA GLY A 89 29.58 12.10 18.33
C GLY A 89 29.51 12.90 17.03
N GLN A 90 28.31 13.06 16.53
CA GLN A 90 28.03 13.90 15.37
C GLN A 90 28.13 15.38 15.75
N ASN A 91 28.94 16.14 15.01
CA ASN A 91 29.06 17.61 15.19
C ASN A 91 29.27 18.30 13.82
N PRO A 92 28.20 18.53 13.05
CA PRO A 92 28.30 19.11 11.69
C PRO A 92 28.88 20.51 11.64
N ASP A 93 28.77 21.30 12.72
CA ASP A 93 29.30 22.66 12.80
C ASP A 93 30.85 22.67 12.96
N THR A 94 31.38 21.60 13.54
CA THR A 94 32.83 21.49 13.78
C THR A 94 33.50 20.61 12.73
N TYR A 95 32.87 19.48 12.36
CA TYR A 95 33.40 18.50 11.42
C TYR A 95 32.68 18.59 10.09
N LEU A 96 33.08 19.59 9.29
CA LEU A 96 32.42 19.90 8.04
C LEU A 96 32.56 18.77 7.01
N THR A 97 31.49 18.04 6.81
CA THR A 97 31.33 17.07 5.73
C THR A 97 30.66 17.76 4.55
N SER A 98 31.50 18.35 3.69
CA SER A 98 31.01 19.14 2.56
C SER A 98 30.66 18.26 1.38
N ILE A 99 29.49 18.49 0.77
CA ILE A 99 29.02 17.74 -0.39
C ILE A 99 28.62 18.68 -1.53
N SER A 100 29.07 18.37 -2.74
CA SER A 100 28.78 19.11 -3.98
C SER A 100 27.98 18.24 -4.95
N GLY A 101 27.37 18.87 -5.92
CA GLY A 101 26.56 18.15 -6.90
C GLY A 101 25.14 17.82 -6.46
N VAL A 102 24.67 18.37 -5.35
CA VAL A 102 23.35 18.12 -4.76
C VAL A 102 22.27 18.91 -5.52
N PRO A 103 21.21 18.24 -6.07
CA PRO A 103 20.06 18.96 -6.60
C PRO A 103 19.34 19.74 -5.49
N ALA A 104 18.83 20.95 -5.81
CA ALA A 104 18.29 21.88 -4.81
C ALA A 104 17.23 21.28 -3.88
N LYS A 105 16.37 20.40 -4.41
CA LYS A 105 15.31 19.73 -3.65
C LYS A 105 15.81 18.80 -2.52
N TYR A 106 17.05 18.30 -2.60
CA TYR A 106 17.63 17.42 -1.56
C TYR A 106 18.54 18.15 -0.58
N ALA A 107 18.79 19.44 -0.81
CA ALA A 107 19.75 20.21 -0.01
C ALA A 107 19.36 20.29 1.47
N GLU A 108 18.07 20.45 1.77
CA GLU A 108 17.57 20.51 3.13
C GLU A 108 17.69 19.16 3.84
N GLN A 109 17.28 18.07 3.19
CA GLN A 109 17.40 16.73 3.73
C GLN A 109 18.85 16.40 4.08
N LEU A 110 19.80 16.62 3.16
CA LEU A 110 21.21 16.35 3.40
C LEU A 110 21.79 17.26 4.49
N SER A 111 21.32 18.50 4.61
CA SER A 111 21.72 19.38 5.70
C SER A 111 21.25 18.85 7.07
N GLN A 112 20.03 18.30 7.14
CA GLN A 112 19.50 17.65 8.35
C GLN A 112 20.29 16.38 8.71
N GLN A 113 20.84 15.69 7.74
CA GLN A 113 21.73 14.54 7.92
C GLN A 113 23.16 14.93 8.35
N GLY A 114 23.45 16.24 8.48
CA GLY A 114 24.75 16.75 8.93
C GLY A 114 25.75 17.04 7.81
N PHE A 115 25.30 17.14 6.56
CA PHE A 115 26.14 17.54 5.45
C PHE A 115 26.12 19.06 5.25
N HIS A 116 27.29 19.65 4.96
CA HIS A 116 27.40 21.00 4.47
C HIS A 116 27.25 21.01 2.95
N VAL A 117 26.05 21.33 2.45
CA VAL A 117 25.75 21.33 1.02
C VAL A 117 26.37 22.52 0.34
N ILE A 118 27.37 22.30 -0.53
CA ILE A 118 27.99 23.34 -1.34
C ILE A 118 27.04 23.59 -2.52
N ARG A 119 26.46 24.79 -2.55
CA ARG A 119 25.68 25.24 -3.70
C ARG A 119 26.65 25.45 -4.88
N ASP A 120 26.58 24.59 -5.88
CA ASP A 120 27.26 24.77 -7.12
C ASP A 120 26.61 25.93 -7.89
N THR A 121 27.37 26.99 -8.19
CA THR A 121 26.87 28.12 -8.97
C THR A 121 26.55 27.77 -10.42
N LYS A 122 26.96 26.58 -10.88
CA LYS A 122 26.57 26.01 -12.18
C LYS A 122 25.26 25.25 -12.10
N GLY A 123 24.65 25.17 -10.92
CA GLY A 123 23.41 24.52 -10.59
C GLY A 123 23.21 23.23 -11.38
N PHE A 124 22.79 22.19 -10.74
CA PHE A 124 22.31 20.97 -11.43
C PHE A 124 21.12 21.35 -12.31
N THR A 125 21.39 21.98 -13.44
CA THR A 125 20.46 22.01 -14.56
C THR A 125 20.52 20.63 -15.22
N SER A 126 19.40 20.13 -15.72
CA SER A 126 19.36 18.87 -16.47
C SER A 126 20.45 18.74 -17.54
N SER A 127 20.93 19.85 -18.09
CA SER A 127 22.04 19.90 -19.07
C SER A 127 23.45 19.70 -18.47
N SER A 128 23.68 20.02 -17.19
CA SER A 128 25.01 19.78 -16.56
C SER A 128 25.13 18.32 -16.05
N LEU A 129 24.04 17.70 -15.69
CA LEU A 129 23.95 16.27 -15.37
C LEU A 129 24.10 15.41 -16.63
N GLN A 130 23.42 15.76 -17.71
CA GLN A 130 23.57 15.10 -19.01
C GLN A 130 25.02 15.20 -19.55
N GLY A 131 25.71 16.33 -19.30
CA GLY A 131 27.13 16.51 -19.66
C GLY A 131 28.10 15.62 -18.88
N LYS A 132 27.68 15.09 -17.71
CA LYS A 132 28.43 14.13 -16.90
C LYS A 132 27.94 12.66 -17.10
N GLY A 133 27.00 12.42 -18.01
CA GLY A 133 26.39 11.09 -18.22
C GLY A 133 25.34 10.71 -17.18
N LEU A 134 24.92 11.65 -16.33
CA LEU A 134 23.90 11.41 -15.32
C LEU A 134 22.51 11.51 -15.97
N ASN A 135 21.75 10.43 -15.90
CA ASN A 135 20.40 10.36 -16.45
C ASN A 135 19.33 10.69 -15.38
N VAL A 136 19.11 11.98 -15.12
CA VAL A 136 18.08 12.45 -14.16
C VAL A 136 16.66 12.02 -14.53
N SER A 137 16.46 11.51 -15.74
CA SER A 137 15.17 11.08 -16.23
C SER A 137 14.62 9.87 -15.47
N GLN A 138 15.47 8.97 -14.99
CA GLN A 138 15.03 7.79 -14.21
C GLN A 138 14.50 8.19 -12.83
N LEU A 139 15.21 9.08 -12.14
CA LEU A 139 14.74 9.62 -10.86
C LEU A 139 13.43 10.41 -10.99
N GLN A 140 13.26 11.14 -12.08
CA GLN A 140 12.00 11.84 -12.36
C GLN A 140 10.87 10.85 -12.68
N LEU A 141 11.18 9.80 -13.44
CA LEU A 141 10.23 8.74 -13.78
C LEU A 141 9.64 8.09 -12.52
N MET A 142 10.48 7.72 -11.56
CA MET A 142 10.10 7.11 -10.28
C MET A 142 9.30 8.05 -9.36
N GLN A 143 9.38 9.36 -9.54
CA GLN A 143 8.73 10.35 -8.69
C GLN A 143 7.44 10.93 -9.26
N GLN A 144 7.08 10.55 -10.47
CA GLN A 144 5.89 11.05 -11.15
C GLN A 144 4.82 9.98 -11.25
N LYS A 145 3.57 10.38 -11.14
CA LYS A 145 2.42 9.51 -11.44
C LYS A 145 2.57 8.96 -12.86
N GLN A 146 2.40 7.66 -13.03
CA GLN A 146 2.46 6.96 -14.31
C GLN A 146 1.18 6.15 -14.48
N VAL A 147 0.66 6.08 -15.70
CA VAL A 147 -0.57 5.33 -16.01
C VAL A 147 -0.42 4.66 -17.38
N ASN A 148 -0.90 3.41 -17.50
CA ASN A 148 -0.98 2.66 -18.76
C ASN A 148 0.36 2.62 -19.53
N ARG A 149 1.42 2.07 -18.91
CA ARG A 149 2.72 1.86 -19.56
C ARG A 149 2.86 0.40 -19.96
N VAL A 150 2.57 0.13 -21.22
CA VAL A 150 2.68 -1.22 -21.79
C VAL A 150 4.14 -1.58 -21.99
N CYS A 151 4.51 -2.81 -21.66
CA CYS A 151 5.85 -3.34 -21.91
C CYS A 151 6.03 -3.67 -23.41
N ILE A 152 6.88 -2.92 -24.10
CA ILE A 152 7.20 -3.11 -25.51
C ILE A 152 8.71 -3.17 -25.67
N ASP A 153 9.20 -4.22 -26.30
CA ASP A 153 10.64 -4.43 -26.57
C ASP A 153 11.54 -4.25 -25.33
N GLY A 154 11.05 -4.74 -24.16
CA GLY A 154 11.80 -4.69 -22.91
C GLY A 154 11.71 -3.39 -22.13
N SER A 155 10.83 -2.47 -22.52
CA SER A 155 10.65 -1.19 -21.82
C SER A 155 9.17 -0.77 -21.71
N ALA A 156 8.81 -0.25 -20.54
CA ALA A 156 7.55 0.44 -20.26
C ALA A 156 7.84 1.92 -19.99
N ASP A 157 8.10 2.69 -21.07
CA ASP A 157 8.44 4.12 -21.03
C ASP A 157 9.62 4.48 -20.09
N GLY A 158 10.63 3.60 -20.01
CA GLY A 158 11.85 3.83 -19.24
C GLY A 158 12.03 2.90 -18.03
N PHE A 159 10.98 2.20 -17.61
CA PHE A 159 11.11 1.04 -16.72
C PHE A 159 11.48 -0.20 -17.53
N GLY A 160 12.46 -0.97 -17.06
CA GLY A 160 12.78 -2.29 -17.62
C GLY A 160 11.61 -3.26 -17.37
N CYS A 161 11.27 -4.09 -18.36
CA CYS A 161 10.17 -5.04 -18.17
C CYS A 161 10.26 -6.24 -19.12
N ASN A 162 9.60 -7.32 -18.74
CA ASN A 162 9.32 -8.45 -19.61
C ASN A 162 7.99 -9.07 -19.22
N ASN A 163 7.04 -9.17 -20.14
CA ASN A 163 5.69 -9.71 -19.90
C ASN A 163 4.93 -9.10 -18.69
N MET A 164 5.26 -7.86 -18.33
CA MET A 164 4.62 -7.10 -17.25
C MET A 164 4.35 -5.68 -17.72
N SER A 165 3.15 -5.18 -17.52
CA SER A 165 2.76 -3.82 -17.87
C SER A 165 2.34 -3.04 -16.64
N LEU A 166 2.70 -1.75 -16.58
CA LEU A 166 2.30 -0.86 -15.50
C LEU A 166 0.91 -0.30 -15.78
N LEU A 167 -0.05 -0.58 -14.91
CA LEU A 167 -1.38 0.02 -14.94
C LEU A 167 -1.35 1.41 -14.31
N ALA A 168 -0.80 1.53 -13.10
CA ALA A 168 -0.59 2.82 -12.46
C ALA A 168 0.56 2.80 -11.46
N HIS A 169 1.13 3.98 -11.20
CA HIS A 169 2.07 4.27 -10.13
C HIS A 169 1.53 5.43 -9.30
N VAL A 170 1.45 5.23 -7.97
CA VAL A 170 1.11 6.25 -6.99
C VAL A 170 2.40 6.65 -6.27
N PRO A 171 2.99 7.82 -6.58
CA PRO A 171 4.26 8.23 -5.99
C PRO A 171 4.10 8.59 -4.50
N LEU A 172 5.20 8.52 -3.73
CA LEU A 172 5.22 8.89 -2.30
C LEU A 172 4.66 10.29 -2.03
N SER A 173 4.80 11.22 -2.99
CA SER A 173 4.28 12.58 -2.89
C SER A 173 2.75 12.66 -2.87
N ASP A 174 2.05 11.67 -3.40
CA ASP A 174 0.58 11.66 -3.49
C ASP A 174 -0.09 11.19 -2.20
N PHE A 175 0.68 10.60 -1.28
CA PHE A 175 0.14 10.22 0.04
C PHE A 175 0.04 11.43 0.96
N PRO A 176 -1.09 11.63 1.68
CA PRO A 176 -1.30 12.78 2.58
C PRO A 176 -0.21 12.96 3.63
N SER A 177 0.36 11.86 4.12
CA SER A 177 1.43 11.86 5.13
C SER A 177 2.80 12.31 4.59
N LYS A 178 2.95 12.51 3.27
CA LYS A 178 4.21 12.87 2.58
C LYS A 178 5.39 12.04 3.10
N PRO A 179 5.34 10.72 3.01
CA PRO A 179 6.35 9.84 3.57
C PRO A 179 7.68 9.94 2.80
N LEU A 180 8.77 9.60 3.49
CA LEU A 180 10.10 9.52 2.87
C LEU A 180 10.37 8.15 2.24
N SER A 181 9.64 7.10 2.65
CA SER A 181 9.76 5.76 2.10
C SER A 181 8.46 4.98 2.30
N ALA A 182 8.28 3.93 1.50
CA ALA A 182 7.30 2.88 1.75
C ALA A 182 7.97 1.63 2.33
N SER A 183 7.16 0.69 2.83
CA SER A 183 7.54 -0.64 3.31
C SER A 183 6.56 -1.68 2.77
N ASP A 184 6.08 -2.60 3.59
CA ASP A 184 5.25 -3.72 3.14
C ASP A 184 3.89 -3.30 2.55
N ILE A 185 3.25 -4.25 1.85
CA ILE A 185 1.97 -4.06 1.16
C ILE A 185 1.10 -5.29 1.32
N TRP A 186 -0.20 -5.05 1.50
CA TRP A 186 -1.21 -6.10 1.45
C TRP A 186 -2.41 -5.65 0.62
N GLY A 187 -3.14 -6.61 0.05
CA GLY A 187 -4.35 -6.35 -0.71
C GLY A 187 -5.61 -6.76 0.05
N HIS A 188 -6.70 -6.09 -0.24
CA HIS A 188 -8.02 -6.37 0.29
C HIS A 188 -9.09 -6.22 -0.78
N ILE A 189 -10.08 -7.10 -0.76
CA ILE A 189 -11.35 -6.91 -1.45
C ILE A 189 -12.46 -6.82 -0.40
N ASP A 190 -13.21 -5.74 -0.39
CA ASP A 190 -14.40 -5.63 0.44
C ASP A 190 -15.52 -6.50 -0.17
N LEU A 191 -15.94 -7.55 0.54
CA LEU A 191 -16.97 -8.46 0.05
C LEU A 191 -18.38 -7.87 0.06
N ASN A 192 -18.62 -6.73 0.72
CA ASN A 192 -19.89 -6.01 0.62
C ASN A 192 -19.99 -5.22 -0.69
N THR A 193 -18.91 -4.57 -1.13
CA THR A 193 -18.92 -3.65 -2.29
C THR A 193 -18.23 -4.23 -3.52
N ARG A 194 -17.40 -5.28 -3.35
CA ARG A 194 -16.53 -5.87 -4.37
C ARG A 194 -15.41 -4.96 -4.86
N GLN A 195 -15.13 -3.87 -4.14
CA GLN A 195 -14.03 -2.97 -4.44
C GLN A 195 -12.71 -3.53 -3.92
N GLU A 196 -11.64 -3.30 -4.67
CA GLU A 196 -10.30 -3.76 -4.36
C GLU A 196 -9.43 -2.63 -3.82
N TYR A 197 -8.63 -2.92 -2.80
CA TYR A 197 -7.81 -1.95 -2.10
C TYR A 197 -6.37 -2.44 -1.93
N ALA A 198 -5.43 -1.51 -1.97
CA ALA A 198 -4.06 -1.70 -1.52
C ALA A 198 -3.87 -1.03 -0.16
N ILE A 199 -3.27 -1.76 0.79
CA ILE A 199 -2.90 -1.23 2.10
C ILE A 199 -1.39 -1.20 2.16
N ILE A 200 -0.80 -0.01 2.22
CA ILE A 200 0.64 0.19 2.12
C ILE A 200 1.23 0.79 3.40
N GLY A 201 2.30 0.17 3.87
CA GLY A 201 3.13 0.70 4.95
C GLY A 201 3.97 1.88 4.45
N LEU A 202 3.98 2.96 5.21
CA LEU A 202 4.74 4.17 4.94
C LEU A 202 5.60 4.50 6.18
N ARG A 203 6.70 5.21 6.00
CA ARG A 203 7.61 5.54 7.11
C ARG A 203 6.92 6.16 8.32
N ASN A 204 5.89 6.96 8.10
CA ASN A 204 5.19 7.73 9.14
C ASN A 204 3.68 7.45 9.20
N ALA A 205 3.19 6.45 8.44
CA ALA A 205 1.77 6.14 8.35
C ALA A 205 1.54 4.73 7.79
N VAL A 206 0.27 4.30 7.79
CA VAL A 206 -0.28 3.27 6.90
C VAL A 206 -1.34 3.95 6.05
N ALA A 207 -1.39 3.67 4.76
CA ALA A 207 -2.39 4.24 3.86
C ALA A 207 -3.20 3.15 3.16
N VAL A 208 -4.45 3.47 2.83
CA VAL A 208 -5.33 2.64 2.00
C VAL A 208 -5.58 3.36 0.69
N VAL A 209 -5.43 2.62 -0.40
CA VAL A 209 -5.61 3.10 -1.78
C VAL A 209 -6.67 2.24 -2.44
N ASP A 210 -7.71 2.83 -2.96
CA ASP A 210 -8.67 2.17 -3.83
C ASP A 210 -7.99 1.88 -5.17
N VAL A 211 -7.98 0.61 -5.56
CA VAL A 211 -7.38 0.12 -6.81
C VAL A 211 -8.40 -0.60 -7.70
N THR A 212 -9.68 -0.47 -7.38
CA THR A 212 -10.80 -1.05 -8.14
C THR A 212 -10.73 -0.67 -9.62
N THR A 213 -10.40 0.59 -9.89
CA THR A 213 -10.00 1.04 -11.23
C THR A 213 -8.47 1.15 -11.27
N PRO A 214 -7.75 0.10 -11.70
CA PRO A 214 -6.31 0.01 -11.50
C PRO A 214 -5.50 1.07 -12.25
N THR A 215 -6.09 1.72 -13.25
CA THR A 215 -5.48 2.83 -14.00
C THR A 215 -5.77 4.22 -13.39
N SER A 216 -6.65 4.28 -12.39
CA SER A 216 -7.02 5.52 -11.69
C SER A 216 -7.10 5.28 -10.17
N PRO A 217 -6.01 4.85 -9.50
CA PRO A 217 -6.02 4.60 -8.07
C PRO A 217 -6.22 5.89 -7.27
N THR A 218 -6.96 5.77 -6.16
CA THR A 218 -7.28 6.91 -5.28
C THR A 218 -6.86 6.60 -3.84
N VAL A 219 -6.13 7.50 -3.20
CA VAL A 219 -5.78 7.36 -1.78
C VAL A 219 -7.00 7.70 -0.92
N ILE A 220 -7.55 6.69 -0.22
CA ILE A 220 -8.74 6.83 0.63
C ILE A 220 -8.41 7.55 1.93
N GLY A 221 -7.26 7.22 2.53
CA GLY A 221 -6.86 7.81 3.79
C GLY A 221 -5.53 7.24 4.30
N SER A 222 -5.06 7.82 5.41
CA SER A 222 -3.86 7.33 6.09
C SER A 222 -3.97 7.44 7.60
N ILE A 223 -3.45 6.45 8.31
CA ILE A 223 -3.30 6.44 9.77
C ILE A 223 -1.86 6.79 10.11
N SER A 224 -1.66 7.94 10.76
CA SER A 224 -0.33 8.37 11.19
C SER A 224 0.23 7.47 12.29
N GLY A 225 1.54 7.19 12.22
CA GLY A 225 2.29 6.39 13.18
C GLY A 225 3.66 6.99 13.50
N LEU A 226 4.37 6.35 14.44
CA LEU A 226 5.76 6.70 14.72
C LEU A 226 6.63 6.41 13.50
N SER A 227 7.71 7.17 13.33
CA SER A 227 8.63 6.93 12.22
C SER A 227 9.28 5.55 12.35
N SER A 228 9.06 4.70 11.36
CA SER A 228 9.64 3.36 11.26
C SER A 228 9.88 3.02 9.79
N THR A 229 10.96 2.32 9.50
CA THR A 229 11.23 1.77 8.17
C THR A 229 10.47 0.47 7.94
N TRP A 230 10.06 -0.20 9.01
CA TRP A 230 9.36 -1.49 8.98
C TRP A 230 7.92 -1.32 9.43
N ARG A 231 7.00 -1.71 8.54
CA ARG A 231 5.60 -1.94 8.84
C ARG A 231 5.16 -3.12 8.00
N ASP A 232 4.70 -4.17 8.67
CA ASP A 232 4.11 -5.32 8.00
C ASP A 232 2.59 -5.32 8.21
N ILE A 233 1.84 -5.82 7.23
CA ILE A 233 0.39 -5.66 7.14
C ILE A 233 -0.24 -6.99 6.74
N LYS A 234 -1.28 -7.41 7.45
CA LYS A 234 -2.17 -8.50 7.05
C LYS A 234 -3.62 -8.11 7.29
N VAL A 235 -4.53 -8.72 6.56
CA VAL A 235 -5.98 -8.45 6.67
C VAL A 235 -6.73 -9.73 7.03
N TYR A 236 -7.75 -9.60 7.85
CA TYR A 236 -8.74 -10.63 8.11
C TYR A 236 -10.15 -10.07 7.91
N GLN A 237 -10.99 -10.85 7.24
CA GLN A 237 -12.38 -10.52 6.95
C GLN A 237 -13.29 -11.70 7.34
N TYR A 238 -14.45 -11.40 7.90
CA TYR A 238 -15.43 -12.42 8.29
C TYR A 238 -16.86 -11.89 8.13
N PHE A 239 -17.82 -12.80 7.99
CA PHE A 239 -19.22 -12.43 7.98
C PHE A 239 -19.74 -12.30 9.41
N ASP A 240 -20.30 -11.14 9.74
CA ASP A 240 -20.89 -10.86 11.07
C ASP A 240 -22.41 -11.10 11.00
N THR A 241 -22.85 -12.23 11.51
CA THR A 241 -24.27 -12.63 11.52
C THR A 241 -25.18 -11.59 12.21
N PRO A 242 -24.80 -10.94 13.32
CA PRO A 242 -25.64 -9.90 13.93
C PRO A 242 -25.91 -8.71 13.02
N THR A 243 -24.96 -8.26 12.22
CA THR A 243 -25.13 -7.11 11.30
C THR A 243 -25.48 -7.54 9.88
N LEU A 244 -25.39 -8.84 9.56
CA LEU A 244 -25.56 -9.41 8.22
C LEU A 244 -24.62 -8.77 7.18
N ARG A 245 -23.38 -8.47 7.59
CA ARG A 245 -22.36 -7.82 6.75
C ARG A 245 -21.00 -8.44 6.95
N TRP A 246 -20.18 -8.34 5.93
CA TRP A 246 -18.76 -8.59 6.04
C TRP A 246 -18.08 -7.50 6.86
N GLN A 247 -17.25 -7.91 7.83
CA GLN A 247 -16.41 -7.05 8.64
C GLN A 247 -14.96 -7.33 8.31
N ALA A 248 -14.12 -6.31 8.19
CA ALA A 248 -12.73 -6.44 7.84
C ALA A 248 -11.83 -5.54 8.68
N TYR A 249 -10.66 -6.07 9.06
CA TYR A 249 -9.65 -5.35 9.85
C TYR A 249 -8.26 -5.59 9.28
N ALA A 250 -7.46 -4.52 9.21
CA ALA A 250 -6.03 -4.63 8.94
C ALA A 250 -5.23 -4.61 10.24
N TYR A 251 -4.27 -5.50 10.33
CA TYR A 251 -3.33 -5.67 11.45
C TYR A 251 -1.97 -5.20 11.00
N VAL A 252 -1.38 -4.25 11.72
CA VAL A 252 -0.12 -3.62 11.34
C VAL A 252 0.88 -3.68 12.48
N THR A 253 2.02 -4.30 12.23
CA THR A 253 3.18 -4.29 13.12
C THR A 253 4.16 -3.19 12.75
N THR A 254 5.07 -2.87 13.64
CA THR A 254 6.16 -1.91 13.41
C THR A 254 7.28 -2.11 14.45
N GLU A 255 8.50 -1.84 14.07
CA GLU A 255 9.64 -1.79 15.00
C GLU A 255 9.69 -0.51 15.85
N ALA A 256 8.92 0.51 15.51
CA ALA A 256 8.71 1.63 16.41
C ALA A 256 7.89 1.19 17.62
N ASN A 257 8.15 1.77 18.78
CA ASN A 257 7.44 1.45 20.03
C ASN A 257 5.98 1.96 20.01
N GLU A 258 5.19 1.40 19.13
CA GLU A 258 3.79 1.77 18.85
C GLU A 258 2.81 0.61 19.13
N GLY A 259 3.32 -0.63 19.09
CA GLY A 259 2.52 -1.84 19.22
C GLY A 259 1.78 -2.23 17.94
N LEU A 260 0.99 -3.31 18.03
CA LEU A 260 0.10 -3.74 16.96
C LEU A 260 -1.04 -2.74 16.80
N THR A 261 -1.19 -2.21 15.61
CA THR A 261 -2.32 -1.32 15.26
C THR A 261 -3.37 -2.12 14.49
N ILE A 262 -4.62 -2.09 14.98
CA ILE A 262 -5.79 -2.67 14.29
C ILE A 262 -6.55 -1.52 13.65
N ILE A 263 -6.74 -1.59 12.34
CA ILE A 263 -7.37 -0.56 11.51
C ILE A 263 -8.73 -1.10 11.02
N ASP A 264 -9.76 -0.29 11.17
CA ASP A 264 -11.10 -0.55 10.67
C ASP A 264 -11.15 -0.34 9.14
N LEU A 265 -11.63 -1.35 8.41
CA LEU A 265 -11.84 -1.32 6.97
C LEU A 265 -13.34 -1.44 6.59
N ASN A 266 -14.26 -1.25 7.55
CA ASN A 266 -15.69 -1.52 7.34
C ASN A 266 -16.44 -0.36 6.64
N ASP A 267 -15.84 0.81 6.58
CA ASP A 267 -16.45 2.01 5.99
C ASP A 267 -15.40 2.81 5.20
N LEU A 268 -14.82 2.17 4.18
CA LEU A 268 -13.76 2.74 3.37
C LEU A 268 -14.20 3.95 2.55
N GLU A 269 -15.50 4.12 2.33
CA GLU A 269 -16.09 5.31 1.71
C GLU A 269 -15.87 6.57 2.56
N ASN A 270 -16.02 6.47 3.88
CA ASN A 270 -15.82 7.57 4.81
C ASN A 270 -14.40 7.64 5.37
N GLY A 271 -13.51 6.75 4.90
CA GLY A 271 -12.11 6.71 5.27
C GLY A 271 -11.75 5.54 6.18
N ILE A 272 -10.64 5.66 6.89
CA ILE A 272 -10.12 4.62 7.78
C ILE A 272 -9.92 5.14 9.19
N SER A 273 -10.10 4.27 10.17
CA SER A 273 -9.93 4.62 11.58
C SER A 273 -9.14 3.55 12.35
N VAL A 274 -8.55 3.93 13.47
CA VAL A 274 -7.89 2.98 14.37
C VAL A 274 -8.92 2.43 15.34
N VAL A 275 -9.11 1.11 15.31
CA VAL A 275 -9.90 0.41 16.35
C VAL A 275 -9.12 0.38 17.66
N ARG A 276 -7.84 -0.06 17.58
CA ARG A 276 -7.00 -0.27 18.76
C ARG A 276 -5.52 -0.21 18.42
N ARG A 277 -4.72 0.18 19.41
CA ARG A 277 -3.27 -0.06 19.46
C ARG A 277 -2.97 -0.95 20.66
N GLN A 278 -2.51 -2.16 20.38
CA GLN A 278 -2.20 -3.15 21.41
C GLN A 278 -0.70 -3.17 21.67
N THR A 279 -0.32 -2.87 22.92
CA THR A 279 1.10 -2.64 23.30
C THR A 279 1.75 -3.85 23.97
N THR A 280 1.10 -5.02 23.98
CA THR A 280 1.68 -6.25 24.55
C THR A 280 2.99 -6.61 23.86
N ASP A 281 3.05 -6.41 22.54
CA ASP A 281 4.21 -6.47 21.67
C ASP A 281 4.49 -5.07 21.15
N SER A 282 5.25 -4.30 21.91
CA SER A 282 5.42 -2.87 21.64
C SER A 282 6.25 -2.57 20.40
N THR A 283 7.14 -3.49 20.04
CA THR A 283 7.89 -3.52 18.78
C THR A 283 7.81 -4.93 18.20
N SER A 284 7.53 -5.05 16.92
CA SER A 284 7.47 -6.35 16.23
C SER A 284 7.90 -6.15 14.78
N HIS A 285 8.70 -7.08 14.27
CA HIS A 285 9.21 -7.00 12.91
C HIS A 285 8.10 -7.31 11.92
N ASN A 286 7.58 -8.53 11.92
CA ASN A 286 6.58 -9.00 10.98
C ASN A 286 5.29 -9.48 11.65
N ILE A 287 4.26 -9.72 10.84
CA ILE A 287 2.99 -10.32 11.23
C ILE A 287 2.53 -11.30 10.15
N TYR A 288 1.93 -12.40 10.57
CA TYR A 288 1.33 -13.38 9.67
C TYR A 288 -0.05 -13.79 10.19
N ILE A 289 -0.98 -14.15 9.32
CA ILE A 289 -2.27 -14.73 9.71
C ILE A 289 -2.41 -16.09 9.03
N SER A 290 -2.53 -17.15 9.84
CA SER A 290 -2.71 -18.51 9.36
C SER A 290 -4.15 -18.83 8.98
N ASN A 291 -4.32 -19.90 8.18
CA ASN A 291 -5.61 -20.48 7.83
C ASN A 291 -6.54 -19.54 7.05
N LEU A 292 -5.99 -18.66 6.22
CA LEU A 292 -6.74 -17.75 5.35
C LEU A 292 -6.65 -18.15 3.87
N ASP A 293 -7.68 -17.83 3.14
CA ASP A 293 -7.59 -17.54 1.71
C ASP A 293 -7.10 -16.10 1.53
N TYR A 294 -5.91 -15.93 0.93
CA TYR A 294 -5.29 -14.60 0.81
C TYR A 294 -5.88 -13.75 -0.32
N GLY A 295 -6.68 -14.34 -1.22
CA GLY A 295 -7.36 -13.59 -2.28
C GLY A 295 -8.54 -12.78 -1.79
N ILE A 296 -9.24 -13.31 -0.77
CA ILE A 296 -10.41 -12.64 -0.17
C ILE A 296 -10.29 -12.48 1.35
N ASN A 297 -9.16 -12.83 1.94
CA ASN A 297 -8.81 -12.66 3.37
C ASN A 297 -9.81 -13.28 4.38
N ILE A 298 -10.48 -14.38 4.03
CA ILE A 298 -11.40 -15.11 4.91
C ILE A 298 -10.80 -16.42 5.40
N ALA A 299 -11.34 -16.95 6.48
CA ALA A 299 -10.94 -18.25 7.01
C ALA A 299 -11.15 -19.38 5.99
N LEU A 300 -10.22 -20.35 5.94
CA LEU A 300 -10.42 -21.59 5.21
C LEU A 300 -11.51 -22.44 5.90
N ALA A 301 -12.24 -23.23 5.11
CA ALA A 301 -13.37 -24.00 5.60
C ALA A 301 -12.98 -24.93 6.77
N GLY A 302 -13.65 -24.77 7.90
CA GLY A 302 -13.41 -25.56 9.11
C GLY A 302 -12.10 -25.25 9.84
N GLN A 303 -11.39 -24.19 9.44
CA GLN A 303 -10.15 -23.75 10.07
C GLN A 303 -10.37 -22.49 10.92
N VAL A 304 -9.55 -22.33 11.96
CA VAL A 304 -9.57 -21.15 12.84
C VAL A 304 -8.35 -20.29 12.52
N PRO A 305 -8.53 -19.03 12.10
CA PRO A 305 -7.41 -18.13 11.87
C PRO A 305 -6.71 -17.73 13.17
N ALA A 306 -5.40 -17.53 13.09
CA ALA A 306 -4.61 -17.01 14.18
C ALA A 306 -3.62 -15.97 13.69
N VAL A 307 -3.40 -14.92 14.48
CA VAL A 307 -2.36 -13.92 14.25
C VAL A 307 -1.06 -14.39 14.86
N HIS A 308 0.00 -14.39 14.09
CA HIS A 308 1.37 -14.67 14.54
C HIS A 308 2.17 -13.38 14.54
N ILE A 309 2.64 -12.96 15.70
CA ILE A 309 3.54 -11.81 15.89
C ILE A 309 4.97 -12.31 15.87
N LEU A 310 5.79 -11.76 14.97
CA LEU A 310 7.12 -12.24 14.64
C LEU A 310 8.17 -11.16 14.97
N GLY A 311 9.36 -11.59 15.40
CA GLY A 311 10.47 -10.69 15.66
C GLY A 311 10.17 -9.60 16.70
N SER A 312 9.38 -9.90 17.74
CA SER A 312 9.03 -8.89 18.72
C SER A 312 10.12 -8.72 19.79
N ASN A 313 10.06 -7.61 20.53
CA ASN A 313 10.94 -7.36 21.67
C ASN A 313 10.73 -8.30 22.86
N ASN A 314 9.77 -9.22 22.77
CA ASN A 314 9.50 -10.24 23.78
C ASN A 314 10.01 -11.61 23.34
N PHE A 315 10.40 -12.47 24.30
CA PHE A 315 10.85 -13.86 24.07
C PHE A 315 11.99 -13.98 23.04
N SER A 316 12.87 -12.98 22.97
CA SER A 316 14.00 -12.91 22.02
C SER A 316 13.57 -12.94 20.55
N GLY A 317 12.37 -12.49 20.24
CA GLY A 317 11.84 -12.44 18.88
C GLY A 317 11.14 -13.72 18.39
N ALA A 318 11.07 -14.78 19.20
CA ALA A 318 10.31 -15.99 18.84
C ALA A 318 8.84 -15.66 18.57
N PHE A 319 8.22 -16.32 17.60
CA PHE A 319 6.84 -16.07 17.22
C PHE A 319 5.85 -16.29 18.37
N ARG A 320 4.74 -15.59 18.32
CA ARG A 320 3.60 -15.77 19.22
C ARG A 320 2.30 -15.77 18.44
N SER A 321 1.45 -16.76 18.74
CA SER A 321 0.19 -16.95 18.05
C SER A 321 -0.97 -16.56 18.95
N TYR A 322 -1.83 -15.69 18.45
CA TYR A 322 -3.03 -15.17 19.10
C TYR A 322 -4.27 -15.61 18.32
N SER A 323 -5.31 -16.04 19.05
CA SER A 323 -6.61 -16.31 18.43
C SER A 323 -7.25 -15.03 17.90
N LEU A 324 -7.90 -15.14 16.75
CA LEU A 324 -8.76 -14.11 16.13
C LEU A 324 -10.23 -14.26 16.50
N SER A 325 -10.54 -14.89 17.63
CA SER A 325 -11.93 -14.99 18.13
C SER A 325 -12.58 -13.63 18.44
N ASP A 326 -11.77 -12.61 18.71
CA ASP A 326 -12.16 -11.20 18.77
C ASP A 326 -11.26 -10.42 17.81
N PRO A 327 -11.70 -10.15 16.57
CA PRO A 327 -10.88 -9.47 15.57
C PRO A 327 -10.50 -8.03 15.91
N GLU A 328 -11.25 -7.36 16.79
CA GLU A 328 -10.96 -5.99 17.23
C GLU A 328 -9.95 -5.93 18.39
N ALA A 329 -9.70 -7.08 19.05
CA ALA A 329 -8.79 -7.14 20.18
C ALA A 329 -8.19 -8.54 20.37
N LEU A 330 -6.92 -8.70 20.03
CA LEU A 330 -6.22 -9.96 20.35
C LEU A 330 -6.24 -10.20 21.85
N GLY A 331 -6.54 -11.42 22.25
CA GLY A 331 -6.58 -11.85 23.64
C GLY A 331 -5.21 -11.72 24.35
N SER A 332 -5.21 -11.93 25.66
CA SER A 332 -3.97 -11.96 26.46
C SER A 332 -3.30 -13.34 26.46
N THR A 333 -3.98 -14.37 25.98
CA THR A 333 -3.46 -15.74 25.87
C THR A 333 -2.81 -15.91 24.50
N TYR A 334 -1.65 -16.49 24.44
CA TYR A 334 -0.91 -16.77 23.22
C TYR A 334 -0.06 -18.04 23.37
N THR A 335 0.17 -18.70 22.23
CA THR A 335 1.09 -19.82 22.11
C THR A 335 2.46 -19.33 21.68
N TYR A 336 3.51 -19.97 22.15
CA TYR A 336 4.89 -19.68 21.75
C TYR A 336 5.75 -20.96 21.82
N PRO A 337 6.86 -21.03 21.06
CA PRO A 337 7.76 -22.18 21.11
C PRO A 337 8.45 -22.30 22.47
N ALA A 338 7.98 -23.21 23.30
CA ALA A 338 8.48 -23.34 24.68
C ALA A 338 9.93 -23.82 24.76
N SER A 339 10.40 -24.57 23.78
CA SER A 339 11.75 -25.16 23.74
C SER A 339 12.84 -24.22 23.23
N ASN A 340 12.49 -23.15 22.49
CA ASN A 340 13.44 -22.25 21.83
C ASN A 340 13.05 -20.76 21.96
N ARG A 341 12.88 -20.32 23.21
CA ARG A 341 12.56 -18.90 23.49
C ARG A 341 13.68 -17.92 23.15
N SER A 342 14.85 -18.41 22.79
CA SER A 342 16.00 -17.59 22.36
C SER A 342 16.17 -17.55 20.84
N ASP A 343 15.30 -18.24 20.10
CA ASP A 343 15.36 -18.28 18.66
C ASP A 343 14.47 -17.17 18.09
N TYR A 344 15.06 -16.38 17.20
CA TYR A 344 14.39 -15.28 16.54
C TYR A 344 13.59 -15.82 15.34
N THR A 345 12.33 -15.45 15.20
CA THR A 345 11.54 -15.68 13.99
C THR A 345 11.49 -14.38 13.21
N HIS A 346 12.19 -14.32 12.10
CA HIS A 346 12.17 -13.13 11.23
C HIS A 346 10.86 -13.03 10.48
N ASP A 347 10.50 -14.09 9.76
CA ASP A 347 9.22 -14.21 9.06
C ASP A 347 8.67 -15.63 9.18
N ALA A 348 7.39 -15.84 8.91
CA ALA A 348 6.76 -17.13 8.96
C ALA A 348 5.61 -17.25 7.95
N THR A 349 5.34 -18.48 7.53
CA THR A 349 4.14 -18.85 6.81
C THR A 349 3.57 -20.15 7.36
N SER A 350 2.34 -20.50 7.03
CA SER A 350 1.72 -21.73 7.50
C SER A 350 1.04 -22.51 6.40
N LEU A 351 0.93 -23.80 6.61
CA LEU A 351 0.15 -24.67 5.74
C LEU A 351 -0.49 -25.81 6.57
N THR A 352 -1.68 -26.21 6.16
CA THR A 352 -2.35 -27.37 6.76
C THR A 352 -2.00 -28.62 5.96
N ILE A 353 -1.31 -29.56 6.60
CA ILE A 353 -0.97 -30.88 6.05
C ILE A 353 -2.12 -31.84 6.34
N ASN A 354 -2.65 -32.44 5.30
CA ASN A 354 -3.76 -33.40 5.36
C ASN A 354 -3.48 -34.71 4.59
N ASP A 355 -2.21 -34.99 4.36
CA ASP A 355 -1.71 -36.23 3.76
C ASP A 355 -1.00 -37.13 4.81
N ALA A 356 -0.25 -38.13 4.36
CA ALA A 356 0.42 -39.08 5.24
C ALA A 356 1.36 -38.43 6.27
N ARG A 357 1.92 -37.24 5.96
CA ARG A 357 2.81 -36.48 6.86
C ARG A 357 2.13 -36.06 8.15
N ALA A 358 0.82 -35.76 8.10
CA ALA A 358 0.04 -35.46 9.29
C ALA A 358 0.07 -36.59 10.33
N GLN A 359 0.26 -37.84 9.88
CA GLN A 359 0.29 -39.03 10.75
C GLN A 359 1.73 -39.48 11.06
N THR A 360 2.69 -39.22 10.17
CA THR A 360 4.05 -39.72 10.33
C THR A 360 4.97 -38.73 10.99
N ASP A 361 4.81 -37.43 10.75
CA ASP A 361 5.74 -36.39 11.13
C ASP A 361 5.17 -35.46 12.21
N CYS A 362 3.86 -35.17 12.17
CA CYS A 362 3.21 -34.32 13.17
C CYS A 362 3.04 -35.07 14.49
N VAL A 363 3.26 -34.35 15.58
CA VAL A 363 3.21 -34.91 16.95
C VAL A 363 1.83 -34.73 17.58
N GLN A 364 1.12 -33.67 17.22
CA GLN A 364 -0.15 -33.27 17.81
C GLN A 364 -1.37 -33.69 16.98
N ALA A 365 -1.21 -34.02 15.72
CA ALA A 365 -2.30 -34.41 14.83
C ALA A 365 -2.88 -35.79 15.22
N ASN A 366 -4.02 -35.79 15.84
CA ASN A 366 -4.75 -37.02 16.25
C ASN A 366 -5.53 -37.64 15.08
N ASN A 367 -4.85 -38.05 14.01
CA ASN A 367 -5.44 -38.54 12.74
C ASN A 367 -6.30 -37.48 12.01
N THR A 368 -6.06 -36.24 12.26
CA THR A 368 -6.66 -35.08 11.61
C THR A 368 -5.62 -34.27 10.84
N ASP A 369 -6.02 -33.16 10.33
CA ASP A 369 -5.12 -32.21 9.69
C ASP A 369 -4.06 -31.69 10.69
N CYS A 370 -2.86 -31.39 10.19
CA CYS A 370 -1.77 -30.84 10.96
C CYS A 370 -1.49 -29.41 10.50
N LEU A 371 -1.61 -28.44 11.39
CA LEU A 371 -1.17 -27.08 11.14
C LEU A 371 0.33 -26.97 11.33
N VAL A 372 1.04 -26.63 10.26
CA VAL A 372 2.50 -26.46 10.25
C VAL A 372 2.82 -24.98 10.11
N ILE A 373 3.71 -24.47 10.96
CA ILE A 373 4.35 -23.17 10.80
C ILE A 373 5.76 -23.39 10.23
N LEU A 374 6.05 -22.71 9.14
CA LEU A 374 7.38 -22.58 8.54
C LEU A 374 7.99 -21.28 9.09
N ASP A 375 9.07 -21.39 9.82
CA ASP A 375 9.75 -20.33 10.55
C ASP A 375 11.08 -20.03 9.85
N PHE A 376 11.26 -18.84 9.34
CA PHE A 376 12.48 -18.32 8.74
C PHE A 376 13.22 -17.54 9.82
N ASN A 377 14.24 -18.17 10.41
CA ASN A 377 14.82 -17.75 11.69
C ASN A 377 16.23 -17.18 11.58
N GLU A 378 16.53 -16.51 10.47
CA GLU A 378 17.84 -15.97 10.11
C GLU A 378 18.88 -17.03 9.73
N ASP A 379 18.87 -18.21 10.37
CA ASP A 379 19.88 -19.26 10.18
C ASP A 379 19.40 -20.44 9.30
N SER A 380 18.08 -20.69 9.29
CA SER A 380 17.50 -21.91 8.70
C SER A 380 15.98 -21.81 8.46
N LEU A 381 15.48 -22.69 7.61
CA LEU A 381 14.06 -23.06 7.58
C LEU A 381 13.77 -24.02 8.73
N ARG A 382 12.94 -23.61 9.69
CA ARG A 382 12.45 -24.44 10.79
C ARG A 382 10.97 -24.75 10.64
N VAL A 383 10.58 -25.93 11.08
CA VAL A 383 9.20 -26.45 10.94
C VAL A 383 8.62 -26.74 12.32
N TRP A 384 7.44 -26.16 12.60
CA TRP A 384 6.72 -26.33 13.84
C TRP A 384 5.37 -27.01 13.61
N ASP A 385 4.98 -27.96 14.46
CA ASP A 385 3.62 -28.46 14.60
C ASP A 385 2.87 -27.57 15.59
N GLN A 386 1.87 -26.84 15.11
CA GLN A 386 0.99 -25.99 15.92
C GLN A 386 -0.48 -26.41 15.77
N THR A 387 -0.73 -27.69 15.63
CA THR A 387 -2.09 -28.26 15.57
C THR A 387 -2.86 -28.04 16.87
N ASP A 388 -2.18 -28.09 18.01
CA ASP A 388 -2.72 -27.62 19.29
C ASP A 388 -2.44 -26.12 19.42
N GLU A 389 -3.49 -25.32 19.45
CA GLU A 389 -3.38 -23.86 19.61
C GLU A 389 -2.64 -23.41 20.88
N ASN A 390 -2.46 -24.30 21.88
CA ASN A 390 -1.82 -24.00 23.15
C ASN A 390 -0.32 -24.39 23.18
N GLN A 391 0.18 -25.08 22.15
CA GLN A 391 1.55 -25.59 22.15
C GLN A 391 2.12 -25.72 20.73
N ALA A 392 3.28 -25.09 20.47
CA ALA A 392 4.07 -25.33 19.27
C ALA A 392 5.18 -26.35 19.55
N ILE A 393 5.30 -27.38 18.71
CA ILE A 393 6.33 -28.44 18.82
C ILE A 393 7.28 -28.36 17.65
N ASP A 394 8.58 -28.28 17.94
CA ASP A 394 9.66 -28.29 16.94
C ASP A 394 9.71 -29.66 16.25
N LEU A 395 9.49 -29.71 14.93
CA LEU A 395 9.62 -30.90 14.11
C LEU A 395 11.04 -31.07 13.56
N GLY A 396 11.74 -29.96 13.32
CA GLY A 396 13.09 -29.97 12.78
C GLY A 396 13.44 -28.70 12.00
N SER A 397 14.67 -28.63 11.54
CA SER A 397 15.16 -27.51 10.73
C SER A 397 16.19 -27.95 9.69
N SER A 398 16.34 -27.17 8.64
CA SER A 398 17.37 -27.38 7.62
C SER A 398 17.94 -26.02 7.15
N SER A 399 19.25 -25.99 6.96
CA SER A 399 19.99 -24.88 6.39
C SER A 399 20.50 -25.22 5.00
N TYR A 400 21.15 -24.31 4.32
CA TYR A 400 21.64 -24.41 2.96
C TYR A 400 23.04 -23.80 2.82
N PRO A 401 23.78 -24.10 1.74
CA PRO A 401 25.08 -23.49 1.50
C PRO A 401 24.96 -21.96 1.35
N ASN A 402 25.89 -21.24 1.92
CA ASN A 402 25.95 -19.77 1.95
C ASN A 402 24.77 -19.11 2.69
N ALA A 403 24.13 -19.78 3.63
CA ALA A 403 23.11 -19.18 4.47
C ALA A 403 23.72 -18.04 5.29
N GLU A 404 23.21 -16.83 5.11
CA GLU A 404 23.63 -15.62 5.83
C GLU A 404 22.47 -14.99 6.60
N TYR A 405 21.27 -14.97 5.99
CA TYR A 405 20.08 -14.42 6.61
C TYR A 405 18.81 -15.02 6.02
N THR A 406 18.42 -16.20 6.51
CA THR A 406 17.16 -16.86 6.11
C THR A 406 15.97 -15.95 6.44
N HIS A 407 15.47 -15.25 5.43
CA HIS A 407 14.62 -14.08 5.58
C HIS A 407 13.13 -14.42 5.57
N SER A 408 12.66 -15.03 4.50
CA SER A 408 11.25 -15.31 4.24
C SER A 408 11.10 -16.51 3.32
N GLY A 409 9.86 -16.88 3.00
CA GLY A 409 9.60 -17.92 2.02
C GLY A 409 8.14 -18.30 1.90
N TRP A 410 7.81 -19.07 0.86
CA TRP A 410 6.47 -19.52 0.61
C TRP A 410 6.43 -20.94 0.07
N TRP A 411 5.34 -21.64 0.29
CA TRP A 411 5.13 -23.02 -0.12
C TRP A 411 4.43 -23.13 -1.48
N SER A 412 4.73 -24.19 -2.24
CA SER A 412 3.99 -24.56 -3.46
C SER A 412 2.57 -25.02 -3.13
N GLU A 413 1.59 -24.72 -3.99
CA GLU A 413 0.17 -25.04 -3.70
C GLU A 413 -0.12 -26.56 -3.53
N ASP A 414 0.79 -27.43 -4.04
CA ASP A 414 0.76 -28.87 -3.75
C ASP A 414 1.35 -29.24 -2.40
N LYS A 415 1.89 -28.26 -1.66
CA LYS A 415 2.47 -28.41 -0.31
C LYS A 415 3.66 -29.36 -0.25
N GLN A 416 4.41 -29.51 -1.37
CA GLN A 416 5.57 -30.38 -1.42
C GLN A 416 6.89 -29.61 -1.35
N TYR A 417 6.89 -28.32 -1.70
CA TYR A 417 8.09 -27.51 -1.76
C TYR A 417 7.93 -26.21 -1.01
N VAL A 418 9.05 -25.70 -0.48
CA VAL A 418 9.18 -24.36 0.10
C VAL A 418 10.29 -23.62 -0.63
N ILE A 419 9.98 -22.43 -1.12
CA ILE A 419 10.95 -21.51 -1.73
C ILE A 419 11.38 -20.54 -0.65
N VAL A 420 12.69 -20.46 -0.38
CA VAL A 420 13.29 -19.70 0.72
C VAL A 420 14.19 -18.60 0.17
N HIS A 421 14.08 -17.42 0.75
CA HIS A 421 14.92 -16.25 0.51
C HIS A 421 16.02 -16.09 1.55
N ASP A 422 17.18 -15.61 1.08
CA ASP A 422 18.30 -15.17 1.93
C ASP A 422 18.67 -13.72 1.61
N GLU A 423 18.40 -12.79 2.49
CA GLU A 423 18.52 -11.35 2.22
C GLU A 423 19.97 -10.84 2.14
N LEU A 424 20.98 -11.64 2.52
CA LEU A 424 22.37 -11.17 2.64
C LEU A 424 23.40 -11.96 1.82
N ASP A 425 23.02 -13.06 1.17
CA ASP A 425 23.97 -13.91 0.46
C ASP A 425 24.52 -13.22 -0.81
N GLU A 426 23.78 -12.36 -1.52
CA GLU A 426 24.28 -11.56 -2.63
C GLU A 426 25.32 -10.54 -2.19
N GLN A 427 25.15 -9.93 -1.02
CA GLN A 427 26.12 -8.98 -0.48
C GLN A 427 27.37 -9.68 0.03
N THR A 428 27.19 -10.76 0.81
CA THR A 428 28.26 -11.43 1.52
C THR A 428 29.11 -12.29 0.58
N HIS A 429 28.45 -13.06 -0.31
CA HIS A 429 29.15 -14.02 -1.19
C HIS A 429 29.30 -13.51 -2.62
N GLY A 430 28.68 -12.37 -2.95
CA GLY A 430 28.72 -11.80 -4.30
C GLY A 430 27.91 -12.59 -5.32
N LEU A 431 26.88 -13.30 -4.86
CA LEU A 431 25.99 -14.07 -5.70
C LEU A 431 25.08 -13.16 -6.53
N ASN A 432 24.45 -13.69 -7.53
CA ASN A 432 23.23 -13.14 -8.07
C ASN A 432 22.06 -13.53 -7.17
N THR A 433 20.92 -12.86 -7.30
CA THR A 433 19.64 -13.22 -6.62
C THR A 433 19.48 -14.74 -6.56
N THR A 434 19.38 -15.31 -5.37
CA THR A 434 19.42 -16.77 -5.18
C THR A 434 18.29 -17.28 -4.31
N LEU A 435 17.39 -18.09 -4.87
CA LEU A 435 16.35 -18.79 -4.13
C LEU A 435 16.75 -20.23 -3.83
N ASN A 436 16.44 -20.69 -2.61
CA ASN A 436 16.69 -22.04 -2.17
C ASN A 436 15.37 -22.82 -2.11
N ILE A 437 15.30 -23.98 -2.79
CA ILE A 437 14.09 -24.78 -2.89
C ILE A 437 14.21 -26.05 -2.06
N PHE A 438 13.35 -26.16 -1.05
CA PHE A 438 13.29 -27.33 -0.16
C PHE A 438 12.12 -28.23 -0.51
N ASP A 439 12.36 -29.52 -0.60
CA ASP A 439 11.36 -30.59 -0.53
C ASP A 439 10.98 -30.80 0.93
N ILE A 440 9.71 -30.70 1.24
CA ILE A 440 9.11 -30.92 2.58
C ILE A 440 8.26 -32.20 2.62
N SER A 441 8.60 -33.21 1.83
CA SER A 441 8.02 -34.55 1.92
C SER A 441 8.27 -35.19 3.30
N SER A 442 9.31 -34.75 4.00
CA SER A 442 9.49 -34.94 5.45
C SER A 442 9.50 -33.58 6.14
N LEU A 443 8.58 -33.37 7.07
CA LEU A 443 8.50 -32.14 7.85
C LEU A 443 9.64 -32.01 8.89
N SER A 444 10.16 -33.15 9.36
CA SER A 444 11.26 -33.18 10.32
C SER A 444 12.65 -32.96 9.68
N THR A 445 12.76 -33.15 8.39
CA THR A 445 14.03 -33.00 7.66
C THR A 445 13.79 -32.44 6.26
N PRO A 446 13.40 -31.17 6.12
CA PRO A 446 13.33 -30.50 4.84
C PRO A 446 14.64 -30.64 4.06
N THR A 447 14.58 -30.96 2.78
CA THR A 447 15.76 -31.27 1.97
C THR A 447 15.93 -30.29 0.84
N LEU A 448 17.08 -29.61 0.76
CA LEU A 448 17.39 -28.73 -0.38
C LEU A 448 17.47 -29.56 -1.68
N VAL A 449 16.62 -29.26 -2.64
CA VAL A 449 16.52 -30.01 -3.92
C VAL A 449 16.88 -29.19 -5.13
N GLY A 450 16.92 -27.87 -5.00
CA GLY A 450 17.28 -26.98 -6.09
C GLY A 450 17.62 -25.57 -5.60
N THR A 451 18.25 -24.82 -6.49
CA THR A 451 18.44 -23.38 -6.34
C THR A 451 18.11 -22.70 -7.66
N TRP A 452 17.47 -21.55 -7.61
CA TRP A 452 17.35 -20.68 -8.76
C TRP A 452 18.29 -19.49 -8.60
N SER A 453 18.95 -19.09 -9.69
CA SER A 453 19.79 -17.90 -9.68
C SER A 453 19.36 -16.94 -10.76
N GLY A 454 19.07 -15.72 -10.37
CA GLY A 454 18.63 -14.64 -11.24
C GLY A 454 19.75 -14.04 -12.10
N PRO A 455 19.39 -13.13 -13.03
CA PRO A 455 20.36 -12.52 -13.94
C PRO A 455 21.17 -11.37 -13.33
N THR A 456 20.77 -10.82 -12.20
CA THR A 456 21.36 -9.64 -11.55
C THR A 456 21.77 -9.94 -10.11
N ARG A 457 22.36 -8.95 -9.44
CA ARG A 457 22.76 -9.04 -8.03
C ARG A 457 21.77 -8.39 -7.07
N ALA A 458 20.58 -7.99 -7.56
CA ALA A 458 19.55 -7.43 -6.71
C ALA A 458 19.14 -8.45 -5.64
N ILE A 459 19.05 -8.00 -4.40
CA ILE A 459 18.70 -8.83 -3.25
C ILE A 459 17.24 -9.28 -3.37
N ASP A 460 16.95 -10.55 -3.15
CA ASP A 460 15.59 -11.05 -3.03
C ASP A 460 15.04 -10.78 -1.61
N HIS A 461 13.71 -10.64 -1.51
CA HIS A 461 13.11 -10.21 -0.24
C HIS A 461 11.85 -11.02 0.12
N ASN A 462 10.70 -10.72 -0.46
CA ASN A 462 9.45 -11.41 -0.17
C ASN A 462 8.85 -12.02 -1.44
N GLY A 463 8.20 -13.18 -1.31
CA GLY A 463 7.57 -13.81 -2.45
C GLY A 463 6.40 -14.72 -2.09
N PHE A 464 5.47 -14.87 -3.06
CA PHE A 464 4.23 -15.60 -2.89
C PHE A 464 3.94 -16.49 -4.11
N VAL A 465 3.42 -17.67 -3.85
CA VAL A 465 2.93 -18.59 -4.88
C VAL A 465 1.46 -18.31 -5.17
N ARG A 466 1.12 -18.15 -6.45
CA ARG A 466 -0.25 -18.21 -6.93
C ARG A 466 -0.31 -19.10 -8.19
N GLY A 467 -1.00 -20.22 -8.06
CA GLY A 467 -1.02 -21.23 -9.12
C GLY A 467 0.39 -21.78 -9.38
N ASN A 468 0.83 -21.69 -10.63
CA ASN A 468 2.17 -22.08 -11.05
C ASN A 468 3.13 -20.89 -11.26
N ARG A 469 2.86 -19.78 -10.62
CA ARG A 469 3.73 -18.61 -10.62
C ARG A 469 4.21 -18.28 -9.22
N TYR A 470 5.47 -17.87 -9.12
CA TYR A 470 6.08 -17.29 -7.94
C TYR A 470 6.37 -15.83 -8.22
N TYR A 471 5.72 -14.95 -7.46
CA TYR A 471 5.87 -13.50 -7.55
C TYR A 471 6.74 -13.04 -6.42
N MET A 472 7.85 -12.38 -6.70
CA MET A 472 8.77 -11.91 -5.66
C MET A 472 9.19 -10.46 -5.86
N SER A 473 9.36 -9.75 -4.77
CA SER A 473 10.06 -8.46 -4.75
C SER A 473 11.56 -8.70 -4.67
N THR A 474 12.29 -8.06 -5.57
CA THR A 474 13.75 -8.09 -5.62
C THR A 474 14.25 -6.66 -5.58
N TYR A 475 14.52 -6.15 -4.41
CA TYR A 475 14.89 -4.75 -4.15
C TYR A 475 15.18 -3.90 -5.41
N GLU A 476 16.44 -3.77 -5.82
CA GLU A 476 16.86 -2.89 -6.93
C GLU A 476 16.50 -3.40 -8.33
N ARG A 477 15.73 -4.49 -8.43
CA ARG A 477 15.18 -4.99 -9.71
C ARG A 477 13.65 -4.95 -9.79
N GLY A 478 12.97 -4.71 -8.67
CA GLY A 478 11.52 -4.61 -8.64
C GLY A 478 10.81 -5.97 -8.52
N LEU A 479 9.77 -6.19 -9.32
CA LEU A 479 9.00 -7.43 -9.38
C LEU A 479 9.69 -8.44 -10.30
N THR A 480 9.91 -9.66 -9.82
CA THR A 480 10.33 -10.81 -10.64
C THR A 480 9.29 -11.92 -10.54
N VAL A 481 8.99 -12.58 -11.66
CA VAL A 481 7.99 -13.65 -11.74
C VAL A 481 8.64 -14.91 -12.34
N LEU A 482 8.51 -16.02 -11.59
CA LEU A 482 9.01 -17.31 -12.00
C LEU A 482 7.85 -18.25 -12.34
N ASP A 483 8.01 -19.05 -13.38
CA ASP A 483 7.23 -20.26 -13.60
C ASP A 483 7.77 -21.36 -12.69
N ILE A 484 6.91 -21.88 -11.83
CA ILE A 484 7.19 -22.97 -10.90
C ILE A 484 6.36 -24.23 -11.23
N THR A 485 6.02 -24.44 -12.51
CA THR A 485 5.40 -25.70 -12.95
C THR A 485 6.24 -26.92 -12.53
N ASP A 486 7.55 -26.77 -12.49
CA ASP A 486 8.49 -27.61 -11.75
C ASP A 486 9.12 -26.78 -10.63
N PRO A 487 8.60 -26.86 -9.37
CA PRO A 487 9.13 -26.05 -8.27
C PRO A 487 10.61 -26.30 -7.96
N SER A 488 11.16 -27.46 -8.33
CA SER A 488 12.60 -27.77 -8.14
C SER A 488 13.52 -27.09 -9.17
N ALA A 489 12.94 -26.54 -10.24
CA ALA A 489 13.67 -25.89 -11.35
C ALA A 489 12.90 -24.66 -11.89
N PRO A 490 12.73 -23.60 -11.09
CA PRO A 490 12.00 -22.40 -11.49
C PRO A 490 12.62 -21.71 -12.70
N VAL A 491 11.79 -21.07 -13.53
CA VAL A 491 12.21 -20.33 -14.73
C VAL A 491 11.64 -18.91 -14.68
N GLU A 492 12.47 -17.89 -14.85
CA GLU A 492 11.99 -16.51 -14.97
C GLU A 492 11.16 -16.34 -16.24
N VAL A 493 9.93 -15.84 -16.09
CA VAL A 493 8.99 -15.61 -17.19
C VAL A 493 8.58 -14.15 -17.32
N GLY A 494 8.81 -13.34 -16.30
CA GLY A 494 8.50 -11.93 -16.34
C GLY A 494 9.23 -11.13 -15.26
N PHE A 495 9.36 -9.83 -15.48
CA PHE A 495 9.81 -8.87 -14.48
C PHE A 495 9.31 -7.46 -14.80
N PHE A 496 9.24 -6.62 -13.79
CA PHE A 496 9.04 -5.18 -13.91
C PHE A 496 9.98 -4.45 -12.95
N ASP A 497 10.91 -3.70 -13.53
CA ASP A 497 11.92 -2.96 -12.77
C ASP A 497 11.31 -1.65 -12.23
N THR A 498 11.02 -1.59 -10.92
CA THR A 498 10.52 -0.38 -10.25
C THR A 498 11.63 0.62 -9.92
N TYR A 499 12.91 0.17 -9.99
CA TYR A 499 14.08 0.95 -9.62
C TYR A 499 15.14 0.97 -10.74
N PRO A 500 14.86 1.61 -11.89
CA PRO A 500 15.68 1.51 -13.12
C PRO A 500 17.05 2.19 -13.02
N VAL A 501 17.53 2.49 -11.82
CA VAL A 501 18.82 3.13 -11.57
C VAL A 501 19.94 2.10 -11.41
N SER A 502 19.63 0.92 -10.87
CA SER A 502 20.61 -0.09 -10.48
C SER A 502 19.94 -1.45 -10.26
N ASP A 503 20.69 -2.53 -10.54
CA ASP A 503 20.37 -3.93 -10.22
C ASP A 503 21.39 -4.53 -9.23
N ASN A 504 21.97 -3.73 -8.37
CA ASN A 504 23.01 -4.16 -7.43
C ASN A 504 22.41 -4.72 -6.13
N ALA A 505 23.27 -5.32 -5.31
CA ALA A 505 22.91 -5.78 -3.97
C ALA A 505 22.80 -4.61 -2.98
N GLY A 506 21.71 -3.86 -3.07
CA GLY A 506 21.38 -2.71 -2.23
C GLY A 506 19.94 -2.74 -1.77
N PHE A 507 19.63 -2.02 -0.68
CA PHE A 507 18.30 -1.98 -0.05
C PHE A 507 17.49 -0.77 -0.55
N ASN A 508 17.28 -0.67 -1.87
CA ASN A 508 16.38 0.27 -2.53
C ASN A 508 15.40 -0.52 -3.40
N GLY A 509 14.37 0.16 -3.93
CA GLY A 509 13.43 -0.46 -4.86
C GLY A 509 12.30 -1.24 -4.16
N ALA A 510 11.91 -2.40 -4.70
CA ALA A 510 10.73 -3.12 -4.26
C ALA A 510 10.92 -3.79 -2.89
N TRP A 511 10.02 -3.47 -1.95
CA TRP A 511 9.95 -4.08 -0.63
C TRP A 511 9.01 -5.29 -0.60
N GLY A 512 7.76 -5.10 -0.97
CA GLY A 512 6.70 -6.09 -0.88
C GLY A 512 5.95 -6.29 -2.19
N VAL A 513 5.33 -7.44 -2.33
CA VAL A 513 4.48 -7.82 -3.45
C VAL A 513 3.21 -8.48 -2.94
N TYR A 514 2.07 -8.22 -3.57
CA TYR A 514 0.82 -8.92 -3.28
C TYR A 514 0.14 -9.32 -4.61
N PRO A 515 0.12 -10.63 -4.96
CA PRO A 515 -0.40 -11.10 -6.24
C PRO A 515 -1.83 -11.68 -6.17
N PHE A 516 -2.53 -11.58 -5.04
CA PHE A 516 -3.75 -12.34 -4.79
C PHE A 516 -5.05 -11.61 -5.10
N LEU A 517 -5.02 -10.34 -5.56
CA LEU A 517 -6.26 -9.64 -5.92
C LEU A 517 -7.09 -10.47 -6.91
N PRO A 518 -8.42 -10.59 -6.71
CA PRO A 518 -9.32 -11.31 -7.62
C PRO A 518 -9.30 -10.77 -9.06
N SER A 519 -9.02 -9.49 -9.27
CA SER A 519 -8.78 -8.92 -10.61
C SER A 519 -7.54 -9.49 -11.31
N GLY A 520 -6.58 -10.06 -10.55
CA GLY A 520 -5.29 -10.50 -11.04
C GLY A 520 -4.23 -9.41 -11.15
N ASN A 521 -4.55 -8.19 -10.74
CA ASN A 521 -3.57 -7.13 -10.63
C ASN A 521 -2.58 -7.44 -9.50
N ILE A 522 -1.32 -7.11 -9.73
CA ILE A 522 -0.25 -7.28 -8.75
C ILE A 522 0.06 -5.93 -8.13
N LEU A 523 0.09 -5.89 -6.80
CA LEU A 523 0.52 -4.72 -6.05
C LEU A 523 1.99 -4.87 -5.67
N VAL A 524 2.78 -3.82 -5.88
CA VAL A 524 4.18 -3.77 -5.46
C VAL A 524 4.42 -2.47 -4.71
N SER A 525 4.98 -2.56 -3.51
CA SER A 525 5.48 -1.39 -2.79
C SER A 525 6.97 -1.19 -3.08
N ASP A 526 7.33 0.03 -3.41
CA ASP A 526 8.72 0.44 -3.65
C ASP A 526 9.15 1.48 -2.61
N ILE A 527 10.27 1.22 -1.96
CA ILE A 527 10.83 2.03 -0.87
C ILE A 527 10.96 3.49 -1.28
N ASN A 528 11.45 3.73 -2.49
CA ASN A 528 11.89 5.04 -2.97
C ASN A 528 10.80 5.80 -3.71
N SER A 529 9.78 5.10 -4.21
CA SER A 529 8.83 5.67 -5.15
C SER A 529 7.35 5.43 -4.82
N GLY A 530 6.96 4.41 -4.06
CA GLY A 530 5.58 4.23 -3.58
C GLY A 530 4.89 2.98 -4.11
N LEU A 531 3.64 3.09 -4.57
CA LEU A 531 2.81 1.96 -4.98
C LEU A 531 2.80 1.78 -6.50
N TYR A 532 3.06 0.56 -6.96
CA TYR A 532 2.88 0.13 -8.35
C TYR A 532 1.74 -0.88 -8.46
N ILE A 533 0.89 -0.72 -9.48
CA ILE A 533 -0.16 -1.66 -9.86
C ILE A 533 0.23 -2.22 -11.22
N ILE A 534 0.49 -3.52 -11.28
CA ILE A 534 1.11 -4.19 -12.43
C ILE A 534 0.17 -5.27 -12.97
N GLN A 535 0.09 -5.36 -14.29
CA GLN A 535 -0.62 -6.43 -15.00
C GLN A 535 0.38 -7.53 -15.37
N ASP A 536 0.05 -8.76 -14.99
CA ASP A 536 0.76 -9.96 -15.40
C ASP A 536 0.30 -10.42 -16.81
N GLN A 537 1.21 -10.45 -17.76
CA GLN A 537 1.01 -10.94 -19.10
C GLN A 537 1.68 -12.32 -19.34
N THR A 538 2.36 -12.86 -18.31
CA THR A 538 3.03 -14.18 -18.42
C THR A 538 2.04 -15.33 -18.66
N LEU A 539 0.79 -15.13 -18.27
CA LEU A 539 -0.30 -16.10 -18.38
C LEU A 539 -0.97 -16.09 -19.76
N GLU A 540 -0.83 -15.01 -20.53
CA GLU A 540 -1.54 -14.83 -21.82
C GLU A 540 -1.12 -15.84 -22.89
N ASN A 541 0.13 -16.28 -22.85
CA ASN A 541 0.71 -17.21 -23.84
C ASN A 541 0.64 -18.68 -23.43
N ASP A 542 0.15 -18.97 -22.22
CA ASP A 542 0.06 -20.33 -21.72
C ASP A 542 -1.08 -21.11 -22.39
N THR A 543 -0.84 -22.38 -22.65
CA THR A 543 -1.78 -23.22 -23.42
C THR A 543 -2.73 -24.05 -22.57
N GLY A 544 -2.69 -23.88 -21.27
CA GLY A 544 -3.49 -24.67 -20.31
C GLY A 544 -4.31 -23.80 -19.37
N ASN A 545 -4.77 -22.62 -19.80
CA ASN A 545 -5.45 -21.66 -18.95
C ASN A 545 -6.79 -22.20 -18.45
N ILE A 546 -6.96 -22.22 -17.14
CA ILE A 546 -8.16 -22.70 -16.45
C ILE A 546 -8.74 -21.58 -15.59
N ALA A 547 -10.06 -21.36 -15.73
CA ALA A 547 -10.82 -20.37 -14.99
C ALA A 547 -12.28 -20.82 -14.81
N PHE A 548 -12.98 -20.18 -13.88
CA PHE A 548 -14.45 -20.24 -13.87
C PHE A 548 -15.04 -19.52 -15.09
N GLU A 549 -16.22 -19.94 -15.52
CA GLU A 549 -17.04 -19.12 -16.39
C GLU A 549 -17.41 -17.83 -15.64
N PRO A 550 -17.15 -16.62 -16.19
CA PRO A 550 -17.42 -15.39 -15.46
C PRO A 550 -18.92 -15.11 -15.39
N LYS A 551 -19.57 -15.61 -14.35
CA LYS A 551 -20.97 -15.32 -14.01
C LYS A 551 -21.22 -15.51 -12.52
N GLN A 552 -22.27 -14.89 -12.03
CA GLN A 552 -22.80 -15.18 -10.71
C GLN A 552 -23.62 -16.47 -10.75
N HIS A 553 -23.61 -17.20 -9.63
CA HIS A 553 -24.34 -18.44 -9.47
C HIS A 553 -25.36 -18.28 -8.35
N GLN A 554 -26.58 -18.82 -8.58
CA GLN A 554 -27.63 -18.85 -7.59
C GLN A 554 -28.30 -20.22 -7.59
N VAL A 555 -28.65 -20.71 -6.42
CA VAL A 555 -29.31 -21.99 -6.22
C VAL A 555 -30.35 -21.87 -5.10
N ASP A 556 -31.52 -22.49 -5.28
CA ASP A 556 -32.50 -22.60 -4.21
C ASP A 556 -32.03 -23.67 -3.23
N GLU A 557 -32.34 -23.47 -1.97
CA GLU A 557 -32.03 -24.39 -0.89
C GLU A 557 -32.60 -25.81 -1.20
N GLY A 558 -31.86 -26.86 -0.83
CA GLY A 558 -32.19 -28.24 -1.16
C GLY A 558 -31.95 -28.64 -2.61
N GLN A 559 -31.52 -27.72 -3.48
CA GLN A 559 -31.20 -28.01 -4.88
C GLN A 559 -29.68 -28.13 -5.10
N SER A 560 -29.30 -28.58 -6.27
CA SER A 560 -27.89 -28.63 -6.72
C SER A 560 -27.68 -27.68 -7.85
N ILE A 561 -26.49 -27.05 -7.85
CA ILE A 561 -26.02 -26.21 -8.96
C ILE A 561 -24.73 -26.76 -9.57
N SER A 562 -24.60 -26.61 -10.89
CA SER A 562 -23.42 -26.97 -11.67
C SER A 562 -22.64 -25.72 -12.07
N ILE A 563 -21.44 -25.58 -11.51
CA ILE A 563 -20.54 -24.44 -11.72
C ILE A 563 -19.52 -24.81 -12.77
N VAL A 564 -19.46 -24.07 -13.86
CA VAL A 564 -18.67 -24.40 -15.03
C VAL A 564 -17.25 -23.88 -14.90
N VAL A 565 -16.27 -24.75 -15.15
CA VAL A 565 -14.85 -24.44 -15.27
C VAL A 565 -14.41 -24.68 -16.71
N THR A 566 -13.84 -23.67 -17.31
CA THR A 566 -13.36 -23.68 -18.70
C THR A 566 -11.86 -23.92 -18.76
N LYS A 567 -11.41 -24.49 -19.90
CA LYS A 567 -9.99 -24.69 -20.18
C LYS A 567 -9.68 -24.32 -21.62
N THR A 568 -8.54 -23.66 -21.84
CA THR A 568 -7.98 -23.42 -23.16
C THR A 568 -6.85 -24.43 -23.48
N GLY A 569 -6.51 -24.56 -24.77
CA GLY A 569 -5.41 -25.42 -25.24
C GLY A 569 -5.70 -26.93 -25.17
N ASN A 570 -4.79 -27.71 -25.77
CA ASN A 570 -4.99 -29.15 -26.01
C ASN A 570 -4.17 -30.06 -25.08
N GLY A 571 -3.34 -29.50 -24.18
CA GLY A 571 -2.55 -30.30 -23.23
C GLY A 571 -3.40 -31.02 -22.18
N ALA A 572 -2.88 -32.07 -21.57
CA ALA A 572 -3.46 -32.58 -20.33
C ALA A 572 -3.36 -31.52 -19.22
N SER A 573 -4.33 -31.48 -18.31
CA SER A 573 -4.34 -30.50 -17.23
C SER A 573 -5.12 -30.99 -16.03
N THR A 574 -4.72 -30.57 -14.84
CA THR A 574 -5.43 -30.87 -13.58
C THR A 574 -5.49 -29.59 -12.74
N ILE A 575 -6.64 -29.33 -12.12
CA ILE A 575 -6.84 -28.24 -11.19
C ILE A 575 -7.59 -28.74 -9.95
N SER A 576 -7.19 -28.34 -8.77
CA SER A 576 -7.90 -28.57 -7.53
C SER A 576 -8.94 -27.48 -7.30
N TYR A 577 -10.03 -27.83 -6.58
CA TYR A 577 -11.02 -26.87 -6.14
C TYR A 577 -11.47 -27.17 -4.72
N GLU A 578 -11.85 -26.12 -4.00
CA GLU A 578 -12.49 -26.24 -2.69
C GLU A 578 -13.46 -25.10 -2.43
N MET A 579 -14.46 -25.40 -1.60
CA MET A 579 -15.38 -24.41 -1.08
C MET A 579 -14.76 -23.66 0.09
N LEU A 580 -14.96 -22.35 0.12
CA LEU A 580 -14.67 -21.49 1.24
C LEU A 580 -15.96 -21.04 1.91
N PRO A 581 -16.00 -20.86 3.25
CA PRO A 581 -17.18 -20.39 3.94
C PRO A 581 -17.56 -18.99 3.47
N GLY A 582 -18.85 -18.71 3.50
CA GLY A 582 -19.41 -17.40 3.20
C GLY A 582 -20.26 -16.90 4.35
N SER A 583 -21.46 -16.38 4.03
CA SER A 583 -22.50 -16.14 5.03
C SER A 583 -23.28 -17.42 5.36
N ALA A 584 -23.31 -18.39 4.43
CA ALA A 584 -23.87 -19.70 4.65
C ALA A 584 -22.95 -20.58 5.51
N ASP A 585 -23.53 -21.33 6.40
CA ASP A 585 -22.80 -22.25 7.26
C ASP A 585 -22.68 -23.67 6.67
N LEU A 586 -22.13 -24.62 7.44
CA LEU A 586 -21.97 -26.00 6.98
C LEU A 586 -23.28 -26.83 7.12
N GLU A 587 -24.33 -26.28 7.70
CA GLU A 587 -25.67 -26.92 7.75
C GLU A 587 -26.41 -26.66 6.44
N ASP A 588 -26.17 -25.52 5.76
CA ASP A 588 -26.80 -25.09 4.50
C ASP A 588 -26.23 -25.77 3.27
N VAL A 589 -24.98 -26.20 3.34
CA VAL A 589 -24.26 -26.69 2.17
C VAL A 589 -23.27 -27.82 2.49
N THR A 590 -23.21 -28.79 1.63
CA THR A 590 -22.21 -29.87 1.74
C THR A 590 -20.84 -29.35 1.29
N LEU A 591 -19.84 -29.42 2.19
CA LEU A 591 -18.48 -29.03 1.90
C LEU A 591 -17.94 -29.75 0.66
N THR A 592 -17.64 -28.98 -0.38
CA THR A 592 -17.25 -29.50 -1.68
C THR A 592 -15.78 -29.23 -1.96
N LYS A 593 -14.98 -30.26 -2.20
CA LYS A 593 -13.59 -30.19 -2.64
C LYS A 593 -13.26 -31.33 -3.58
N GLY A 594 -12.30 -31.14 -4.47
CA GLY A 594 -11.89 -32.18 -5.41
C GLY A 594 -10.94 -31.69 -6.50
N GLU A 595 -10.88 -32.43 -7.59
CA GLU A 595 -10.04 -32.13 -8.74
C GLU A 595 -10.83 -32.25 -10.04
N LEU A 596 -10.53 -31.38 -10.99
CA LEU A 596 -10.94 -31.49 -12.39
C LEU A 596 -9.73 -31.88 -13.23
N GLN A 597 -9.90 -32.88 -14.10
CA GLN A 597 -8.81 -33.42 -14.92
C GLN A 597 -9.23 -33.45 -16.39
N TRP A 598 -8.39 -32.92 -17.25
CA TRP A 598 -8.51 -32.99 -18.71
C TRP A 598 -7.39 -33.86 -19.26
N THR A 599 -7.75 -34.81 -20.13
CA THR A 599 -6.76 -35.56 -20.91
C THR A 599 -6.28 -34.74 -22.11
N SER A 600 -5.19 -35.16 -22.76
CA SER A 600 -4.73 -34.50 -23.99
C SER A 600 -5.85 -34.45 -25.04
N ASN A 601 -6.02 -33.28 -25.67
CA ASN A 601 -7.09 -32.92 -26.63
C ASN A 601 -8.50 -32.83 -26.05
N ASP A 602 -8.69 -32.89 -24.73
CA ASP A 602 -9.95 -32.59 -24.09
C ASP A 602 -9.98 -31.08 -23.77
N THR A 603 -10.87 -30.34 -24.41
CA THR A 603 -11.10 -28.91 -24.21
C THR A 603 -12.53 -28.61 -23.74
N GLN A 604 -13.30 -29.66 -23.42
CA GLN A 604 -14.67 -29.47 -22.98
C GLN A 604 -14.71 -28.88 -21.58
N PRO A 605 -15.59 -27.92 -21.32
CA PRO A 605 -15.83 -27.41 -19.97
C PRO A 605 -16.18 -28.55 -19.02
N LYS A 606 -15.72 -28.44 -17.78
CA LYS A 606 -16.10 -29.35 -16.68
C LYS A 606 -16.85 -28.60 -15.62
N SER A 607 -17.57 -29.32 -14.77
CA SER A 607 -18.42 -28.72 -13.77
C SER A 607 -18.11 -29.22 -12.37
N ILE A 608 -18.21 -28.32 -11.42
CA ILE A 608 -18.26 -28.61 -9.99
C ILE A 608 -19.73 -28.60 -9.59
N THR A 609 -20.19 -29.64 -8.88
CA THR A 609 -21.54 -29.68 -8.36
C THR A 609 -21.53 -29.29 -6.90
N LEU A 610 -22.29 -28.25 -6.56
CA LEU A 610 -22.59 -27.85 -5.18
C LEU A 610 -23.99 -28.33 -4.84
N GLN A 611 -24.15 -28.98 -3.69
CA GLN A 611 -25.41 -29.43 -3.14
C GLN A 611 -25.76 -28.64 -1.90
N THR A 612 -26.93 -28.01 -1.89
CA THR A 612 -27.46 -27.30 -0.73
C THR A 612 -28.43 -28.21 0.07
N THR A 613 -28.63 -27.89 1.32
CA THR A 613 -29.47 -28.63 2.29
C THR A 613 -30.72 -27.82 2.56
N THR A 614 -31.88 -28.44 2.76
CA THR A 614 -33.08 -27.74 3.22
C THR A 614 -33.19 -27.84 4.72
N ASP A 615 -33.58 -26.79 5.35
CA ASP A 615 -33.98 -26.78 6.74
C ASP A 615 -35.37 -26.11 6.95
N THR A 616 -35.65 -25.58 8.11
CA THR A 616 -36.91 -24.93 8.46
C THR A 616 -36.75 -23.51 8.99
N LEU A 617 -35.54 -22.97 8.89
CA LEU A 617 -35.24 -21.61 9.29
C LEU A 617 -35.65 -20.63 8.19
N ASP A 618 -36.10 -19.47 8.60
CA ASP A 618 -36.40 -18.34 7.69
C ASP A 618 -35.12 -17.51 7.54
N GLU A 619 -34.39 -17.72 6.45
CA GLU A 619 -33.09 -17.17 6.23
C GLU A 619 -33.06 -16.15 5.10
N ILE A 620 -32.09 -15.24 5.17
CA ILE A 620 -31.78 -14.33 4.06
C ILE A 620 -30.98 -15.10 3.01
N THR A 621 -30.89 -14.58 1.79
CA THR A 621 -29.94 -15.16 0.82
C THR A 621 -28.53 -15.17 1.37
N GLU A 622 -27.94 -16.31 1.38
CA GLU A 622 -26.60 -16.56 1.87
C GLU A 622 -25.62 -16.78 0.73
N SER A 623 -24.35 -16.94 1.02
CA SER A 623 -23.33 -17.16 0.02
C SER A 623 -22.23 -18.08 0.50
N VAL A 624 -21.64 -18.81 -0.46
CA VAL A 624 -20.37 -19.52 -0.31
C VAL A 624 -19.47 -19.16 -1.48
N PHE A 625 -18.16 -19.36 -1.31
CA PHE A 625 -17.19 -19.18 -2.38
C PHE A 625 -16.61 -20.52 -2.81
N ILE A 626 -16.22 -20.64 -4.08
CA ILE A 626 -15.44 -21.77 -4.57
C ILE A 626 -14.20 -21.21 -5.24
N ARG A 627 -13.02 -21.73 -4.86
CA ARG A 627 -11.74 -21.36 -5.45
C ARG A 627 -11.13 -22.51 -6.26
N LEU A 628 -10.37 -22.15 -7.27
CA LEU A 628 -9.47 -23.01 -8.00
C LEU A 628 -8.04 -22.77 -7.51
N PHE A 629 -7.27 -23.83 -7.35
CA PHE A 629 -5.88 -23.76 -6.90
C PHE A 629 -5.08 -24.98 -7.36
N ASN A 630 -3.78 -25.00 -7.15
CA ASN A 630 -2.88 -26.11 -7.44
C ASN A 630 -3.00 -26.64 -8.88
N PRO A 631 -2.70 -25.80 -9.90
CA PRO A 631 -2.67 -26.23 -11.30
C PRO A 631 -1.51 -27.18 -11.54
N ARG A 632 -1.77 -28.31 -12.23
CA ARG A 632 -0.78 -29.35 -12.51
C ARG A 632 -0.93 -29.88 -13.95
N ASN A 633 0.08 -30.63 -14.41
CA ASN A 633 0.07 -31.28 -15.72
C ASN A 633 -0.14 -30.29 -16.89
N GLY A 634 0.54 -29.13 -16.86
CA GLY A 634 0.41 -28.10 -17.88
C GLY A 634 -0.84 -27.19 -17.73
N ALA A 635 -1.51 -27.24 -16.58
CA ALA A 635 -2.54 -26.26 -16.22
C ALA A 635 -1.89 -24.93 -15.83
N THR A 636 -2.57 -23.83 -16.17
CA THR A 636 -2.27 -22.48 -15.70
C THR A 636 -3.51 -21.87 -15.09
N LEU A 637 -3.42 -21.36 -13.86
CA LEU A 637 -4.53 -20.72 -13.18
C LEU A 637 -4.66 -19.28 -13.66
N VAL A 638 -5.80 -18.94 -14.25
CA VAL A 638 -6.12 -17.58 -14.66
C VAL A 638 -7.44 -17.11 -14.03
N ASN A 639 -7.72 -15.84 -14.10
CA ASN A 639 -8.95 -15.27 -13.54
C ASN A 639 -10.17 -15.46 -14.45
N PRO A 640 -11.39 -15.60 -13.85
CA PRO A 640 -11.66 -15.68 -12.41
C PRO A 640 -11.29 -17.05 -11.82
N SER A 641 -10.47 -17.03 -10.76
CA SER A 641 -10.05 -18.22 -10.02
C SER A 641 -10.91 -18.49 -8.78
N ILE A 642 -11.79 -17.56 -8.44
CA ILE A 642 -12.77 -17.67 -7.37
C ILE A 642 -14.16 -17.25 -7.89
N THR A 643 -15.21 -17.89 -7.42
CA THR A 643 -16.60 -17.57 -7.75
C THR A 643 -17.49 -17.62 -6.52
N THR A 644 -18.58 -16.84 -6.53
CA THR A 644 -19.60 -16.81 -5.47
C THR A 644 -20.82 -17.59 -5.90
N VAL A 645 -21.39 -18.35 -4.98
CA VAL A 645 -22.69 -19.02 -5.15
C VAL A 645 -23.63 -18.48 -4.06
N HIS A 646 -24.75 -17.90 -4.49
CA HIS A 646 -25.83 -17.46 -3.61
C HIS A 646 -26.82 -18.59 -3.38
N ILE A 647 -27.18 -18.85 -2.12
CA ILE A 647 -28.14 -19.85 -1.68
C ILE A 647 -29.41 -19.12 -1.23
N VAL A 648 -30.54 -19.49 -1.77
CA VAL A 648 -31.83 -18.82 -1.57
C VAL A 648 -32.81 -19.79 -0.88
N ASP A 649 -33.42 -19.38 0.22
CA ASP A 649 -34.44 -20.15 0.91
C ASP A 649 -35.65 -20.40 -0.03
N ALA A 650 -36.03 -21.68 -0.19
CA ALA A 650 -36.95 -22.19 -1.22
C ALA A 650 -38.44 -21.83 -1.02
N LEU A 651 -38.86 -21.42 0.15
CA LEU A 651 -40.29 -21.23 0.48
C LEU A 651 -40.69 -19.77 0.70
N GLN A 652 -39.82 -18.85 0.49
CA GLN A 652 -40.06 -17.45 0.81
C GLN A 652 -40.43 -16.58 -0.40
N GLN A 653 -41.22 -15.57 -0.15
CA GLN A 653 -41.56 -14.55 -1.15
C GLN A 653 -40.31 -13.86 -1.70
N GLY A 654 -39.19 -13.91 -0.96
CA GLY A 654 -37.97 -13.24 -1.26
C GLY A 654 -38.02 -11.73 -0.96
N LYS A 655 -36.87 -11.17 -0.78
CA LYS A 655 -36.63 -9.73 -0.54
C LYS A 655 -35.89 -9.14 -1.72
N ILE A 656 -36.30 -7.97 -2.16
CA ILE A 656 -35.61 -7.24 -3.19
C ILE A 656 -34.56 -6.34 -2.53
N VAL A 657 -33.31 -6.48 -2.98
CA VAL A 657 -32.17 -5.72 -2.45
C VAL A 657 -31.23 -5.29 -3.56
N PHE A 658 -30.43 -4.28 -3.28
CA PHE A 658 -29.19 -4.04 -4.01
C PHE A 658 -28.13 -5.08 -3.59
N ALA A 659 -27.27 -5.48 -4.51
CA ALA A 659 -26.17 -6.39 -4.23
C ALA A 659 -25.11 -5.76 -3.31
N THR A 660 -25.03 -4.40 -3.30
CA THR A 660 -24.11 -3.61 -2.50
C THR A 660 -24.82 -2.36 -1.98
N ASP A 661 -24.29 -1.71 -0.98
CA ASP A 661 -24.77 -0.41 -0.48
C ASP A 661 -24.08 0.78 -1.16
N VAL A 662 -22.93 0.53 -1.77
CA VAL A 662 -22.12 1.52 -2.48
C VAL A 662 -21.63 0.93 -3.80
N VAL A 663 -21.58 1.74 -4.83
CA VAL A 663 -20.88 1.49 -6.09
C VAL A 663 -20.09 2.73 -6.49
N THR A 664 -18.86 2.55 -6.95
CA THR A 664 -18.06 3.64 -7.50
C THR A 664 -18.01 3.53 -9.00
N VAL A 665 -18.25 4.64 -9.69
CA VAL A 665 -18.29 4.76 -11.15
C VAL A 665 -17.39 5.91 -11.57
N GLN A 666 -16.92 5.88 -12.82
CA GLN A 666 -16.21 7.02 -13.39
C GLN A 666 -17.24 7.93 -14.09
N GLU A 667 -17.02 9.21 -14.09
CA GLU A 667 -17.90 10.16 -14.79
C GLU A 667 -17.97 9.88 -16.30
N THR A 668 -16.89 9.35 -16.86
CA THR A 668 -16.83 8.85 -18.25
C THR A 668 -17.73 7.65 -18.55
N ASP A 669 -18.27 6.97 -17.54
CA ASP A 669 -19.19 5.86 -17.73
C ASP A 669 -20.55 6.41 -18.21
N THR A 670 -20.82 6.30 -19.49
CA THR A 670 -22.04 6.89 -20.09
C THR A 670 -23.32 6.26 -19.55
N ILE A 671 -23.31 4.95 -19.27
CA ILE A 671 -24.42 4.18 -18.71
C ILE A 671 -23.87 3.22 -17.66
N VAL A 672 -24.39 3.34 -16.46
CA VAL A 672 -24.08 2.43 -15.35
C VAL A 672 -25.26 1.51 -15.13
N GLN A 673 -25.02 0.21 -15.06
CA GLN A 673 -26.04 -0.79 -14.76
C GLN A 673 -25.93 -1.23 -13.31
N ILE A 674 -26.93 -0.91 -12.52
CA ILE A 674 -27.01 -1.26 -11.09
C ILE A 674 -27.82 -2.53 -10.93
N PRO A 675 -27.22 -3.64 -10.46
CA PRO A 675 -27.91 -4.88 -10.27
C PRO A 675 -28.86 -4.82 -9.07
N VAL A 676 -30.05 -5.37 -9.26
CA VAL A 676 -31.07 -5.55 -8.22
C VAL A 676 -31.46 -7.02 -8.22
N THR A 677 -31.38 -7.65 -7.06
CA THR A 677 -31.62 -9.07 -6.92
C THR A 677 -32.83 -9.35 -6.03
N ARG A 678 -33.52 -10.43 -6.32
CA ARG A 678 -34.53 -11.04 -5.45
C ARG A 678 -33.86 -12.15 -4.64
N GLN A 679 -33.73 -11.95 -3.34
CA GLN A 679 -33.02 -12.83 -2.41
C GLN A 679 -33.97 -13.45 -1.39
N GLY A 680 -33.66 -14.64 -0.89
CA GLY A 680 -34.43 -15.32 0.15
C GLY A 680 -35.79 -15.79 -0.32
N GLY A 681 -35.91 -16.23 -1.57
CA GLY A 681 -37.11 -16.88 -2.11
C GLY A 681 -37.56 -16.35 -3.46
N SER A 682 -38.28 -17.16 -4.18
CA SER A 682 -38.88 -16.82 -5.48
C SER A 682 -40.41 -17.00 -5.49
N TYR A 683 -41.01 -17.28 -4.35
CA TYR A 683 -42.44 -17.54 -4.25
C TYR A 683 -43.29 -16.27 -4.46
N GLY A 684 -44.22 -16.30 -5.38
CA GLY A 684 -45.14 -15.21 -5.68
C GLY A 684 -44.55 -14.10 -6.53
N ASN A 685 -45.42 -13.27 -7.09
CA ASN A 685 -45.01 -12.08 -7.82
C ASN A 685 -44.57 -10.97 -6.84
N VAL A 686 -43.45 -10.36 -7.09
CA VAL A 686 -42.96 -9.21 -6.32
C VAL A 686 -42.60 -8.04 -7.22
N SER A 687 -42.83 -6.82 -6.76
CA SER A 687 -42.45 -5.60 -7.49
C SER A 687 -42.00 -4.50 -6.54
N VAL A 688 -41.04 -3.71 -7.00
CA VAL A 688 -40.52 -2.53 -6.29
C VAL A 688 -40.44 -1.35 -7.24
N ALA A 689 -40.67 -0.16 -6.72
CA ALA A 689 -40.35 1.08 -7.41
C ALA A 689 -38.92 1.50 -7.06
N TYR A 690 -38.25 2.15 -7.99
CA TYR A 690 -36.95 2.77 -7.73
C TYR A 690 -36.94 4.25 -8.13
N MET A 691 -36.09 5.01 -7.43
CA MET A 691 -35.92 6.44 -7.69
C MET A 691 -34.48 6.84 -7.38
N LEU A 692 -33.84 7.51 -8.32
CA LEU A 692 -32.55 8.18 -8.15
C LEU A 692 -32.79 9.59 -7.58
N SER A 693 -32.01 9.98 -6.60
CA SER A 693 -32.03 11.29 -5.97
C SER A 693 -30.62 11.87 -5.85
N SER A 694 -30.53 13.19 -5.80
CA SER A 694 -29.28 13.90 -5.55
C SER A 694 -28.74 13.60 -4.15
N GLY A 695 -27.44 13.39 -4.08
CA GLY A 695 -26.63 13.43 -2.88
C GLY A 695 -25.79 14.71 -2.91
N THR A 696 -24.45 14.59 -3.04
CA THR A 696 -23.57 15.72 -3.40
C THR A 696 -23.66 16.00 -4.90
N ALA A 697 -23.76 14.97 -5.73
CA ALA A 697 -24.03 15.06 -7.15
C ALA A 697 -25.46 15.58 -7.45
N ILE A 698 -25.62 16.34 -8.51
CA ILE A 698 -26.86 17.06 -8.87
C ILE A 698 -27.53 16.41 -10.09
N LEU A 699 -28.73 15.91 -9.92
CA LEU A 699 -29.51 15.42 -11.06
C LEU A 699 -29.77 16.51 -12.12
N GLY A 700 -29.39 16.21 -13.36
CA GLY A 700 -29.46 17.12 -14.48
C GLY A 700 -28.17 17.84 -14.82
N ALA A 701 -27.16 17.81 -13.89
CA ALA A 701 -25.76 18.19 -14.11
C ALA A 701 -24.93 16.90 -14.29
N ASP A 702 -24.83 16.04 -13.30
CA ASP A 702 -23.91 14.92 -13.23
C ASP A 702 -24.57 13.58 -13.63
N ALA A 703 -25.89 13.50 -13.55
CA ALA A 703 -26.65 12.34 -14.01
C ALA A 703 -28.09 12.71 -14.41
N ASN A 704 -28.64 11.90 -15.30
CA ASN A 704 -30.07 12.02 -15.64
C ASN A 704 -30.95 11.46 -14.52
N THR A 705 -32.18 11.95 -14.41
CA THR A 705 -33.17 11.36 -13.49
C THR A 705 -33.50 9.93 -13.91
N ALA A 706 -33.51 9.01 -12.96
CA ALA A 706 -33.92 7.63 -13.18
C ALA A 706 -35.02 7.24 -12.17
N SER A 707 -36.14 6.72 -12.67
CA SER A 707 -37.22 6.16 -11.85
C SER A 707 -38.03 5.15 -12.65
N GLY A 708 -38.54 4.13 -11.99
CA GLY A 708 -39.34 3.08 -12.64
C GLY A 708 -39.79 2.00 -11.65
N THR A 709 -40.17 0.86 -12.20
CA THR A 709 -40.55 -0.33 -11.42
C THR A 709 -39.82 -1.55 -11.98
N LEU A 710 -39.38 -2.44 -11.07
CA LEU A 710 -38.88 -3.77 -11.38
C LEU A 710 -39.91 -4.80 -10.89
N GLU A 711 -40.13 -5.86 -11.68
CA GLU A 711 -41.12 -6.90 -11.40
C GLU A 711 -40.51 -8.29 -11.59
N TRP A 712 -40.70 -9.17 -10.61
CA TRP A 712 -40.36 -10.59 -10.70
C TRP A 712 -41.63 -11.42 -10.59
N LEU A 713 -41.83 -12.33 -11.52
CA LEU A 713 -42.96 -13.28 -11.49
C LEU A 713 -42.70 -14.39 -10.48
N ASP A 714 -43.75 -15.17 -10.19
CA ASP A 714 -43.60 -16.37 -9.35
C ASP A 714 -42.55 -17.33 -9.93
N GLY A 715 -41.61 -17.74 -9.10
CA GLY A 715 -40.45 -18.56 -9.47
C GLY A 715 -39.32 -17.81 -10.18
N ASP A 716 -39.47 -16.50 -10.43
CA ASP A 716 -38.42 -15.69 -11.05
C ASP A 716 -37.56 -15.03 -9.98
N ASN A 717 -36.24 -15.27 -10.05
CA ASN A 717 -35.22 -14.66 -9.24
C ASN A 717 -34.06 -14.11 -10.08
N THR A 718 -34.30 -13.91 -11.38
CA THR A 718 -33.27 -13.35 -12.27
C THR A 718 -32.88 -11.95 -11.82
N GLU A 719 -31.59 -11.68 -11.86
CA GLU A 719 -31.05 -10.35 -11.60
C GLU A 719 -31.60 -9.35 -12.63
N GLN A 720 -32.04 -8.19 -12.17
CA GLN A 720 -32.48 -7.09 -13.01
C GLN A 720 -31.56 -5.88 -12.81
N PHE A 721 -31.53 -5.00 -13.79
CA PHE A 721 -30.62 -3.85 -13.79
C PHE A 721 -31.38 -2.54 -13.88
N ILE A 722 -30.96 -1.58 -13.06
CA ILE A 722 -31.37 -0.19 -13.18
C ILE A 722 -30.27 0.54 -13.96
N GLU A 723 -30.65 1.14 -15.08
CA GLU A 723 -29.73 1.93 -15.90
C GLU A 723 -29.70 3.37 -15.41
N ILE A 724 -28.51 3.84 -15.06
CA ILE A 724 -28.20 5.23 -14.69
C ILE A 724 -27.34 5.82 -15.81
N THR A 725 -27.79 6.93 -16.37
CA THR A 725 -26.99 7.66 -17.35
C THR A 725 -26.26 8.79 -16.67
N LEU A 726 -24.95 8.76 -16.68
CA LEU A 726 -24.08 9.81 -16.19
C LEU A 726 -23.89 10.89 -17.27
N ILE A 727 -23.55 12.08 -16.82
CA ILE A 727 -23.26 13.24 -17.67
C ILE A 727 -21.81 13.62 -17.35
N ASN A 728 -20.93 13.35 -18.29
CA ASN A 728 -19.53 13.78 -18.20
C ASN A 728 -19.45 15.22 -18.71
N ASP A 729 -18.84 16.12 -17.95
CA ASP A 729 -18.63 17.50 -18.34
C ASP A 729 -17.12 17.87 -18.34
N ASN A 730 -16.69 19.07 -18.05
CA ASN A 730 -15.27 19.47 -17.99
C ASN A 730 -14.99 20.31 -16.74
N GLU A 731 -15.83 20.21 -15.75
CA GLU A 731 -15.65 20.84 -14.45
C GLU A 731 -14.80 19.88 -13.59
N THR A 732 -13.76 20.36 -12.93
CA THR A 732 -13.02 19.51 -11.97
C THR A 732 -13.74 19.48 -10.64
N GLU A 733 -14.13 18.31 -10.21
CA GLU A 733 -14.97 18.09 -9.03
C GLU A 733 -14.33 17.14 -8.03
N THR A 734 -14.77 17.20 -6.78
CA THR A 734 -14.46 16.17 -5.78
C THR A 734 -15.34 14.96 -6.04
N GLN A 735 -14.97 13.80 -5.50
CA GLN A 735 -15.84 12.62 -5.57
C GLN A 735 -17.24 12.98 -5.06
N GLU A 736 -18.22 12.75 -5.88
CA GLU A 736 -19.60 13.07 -5.62
C GLU A 736 -20.47 11.82 -5.44
N SER A 737 -21.72 12.00 -5.00
CA SER A 737 -22.62 10.88 -4.74
C SER A 737 -24.05 11.13 -5.14
N LEU A 738 -24.70 10.08 -5.67
CA LEU A 738 -26.14 9.95 -5.86
C LEU A 738 -26.69 8.87 -4.94
N ILE A 739 -27.98 8.94 -4.64
CA ILE A 739 -28.67 7.96 -3.83
C ILE A 739 -29.77 7.30 -4.65
N LEU A 740 -29.66 5.98 -4.85
CA LEU A 740 -30.68 5.17 -5.48
C LEU A 740 -31.49 4.42 -4.42
N THR A 741 -32.78 4.59 -4.40
CA THR A 741 -33.66 4.00 -3.36
C THR A 741 -34.69 3.09 -4.00
N LEU A 742 -34.87 1.89 -3.41
CA LEU A 742 -36.00 1.00 -3.68
C LEU A 742 -37.13 1.30 -2.73
N THR A 743 -38.35 1.29 -3.22
CA THR A 743 -39.57 1.49 -2.45
C THR A 743 -40.54 0.33 -2.67
N ALA A 744 -41.02 -0.24 -1.59
CA ALA A 744 -41.97 -1.35 -1.64
C ALA A 744 -43.30 -0.92 -2.29
N ILE A 745 -43.76 -1.69 -3.26
CA ILE A 745 -45.12 -1.56 -3.81
C ILE A 745 -46.11 -2.45 -3.02
N ALA A 746 -45.62 -3.61 -2.50
CA ALA A 746 -46.36 -4.51 -1.63
C ALA A 746 -45.64 -4.64 -0.25
N PRO A 747 -46.36 -4.99 0.81
CA PRO A 747 -45.76 -5.19 2.12
C PRO A 747 -44.67 -6.28 2.11
N ASN A 748 -43.64 -6.09 2.91
CA ASN A 748 -42.58 -7.08 3.17
C ASN A 748 -41.74 -7.56 1.96
N VAL A 749 -41.68 -6.81 0.86
CA VAL A 749 -40.86 -7.17 -0.33
C VAL A 749 -39.45 -6.59 -0.32
N LEU A 750 -39.14 -5.60 0.52
CA LEU A 750 -37.80 -5.02 0.60
C LEU A 750 -36.96 -5.73 1.66
N GLY A 751 -35.70 -5.99 1.29
CA GLY A 751 -34.67 -6.39 2.25
C GLY A 751 -33.98 -5.19 2.90
N ASN A 752 -32.97 -5.46 3.72
CA ASN A 752 -32.24 -4.45 4.47
C ASN A 752 -31.47 -3.49 3.53
N GLN A 753 -30.97 -4.00 2.41
CA GLN A 753 -30.22 -3.20 1.42
C GLN A 753 -31.17 -2.62 0.36
N SER A 754 -32.00 -1.63 0.74
CA SER A 754 -32.95 -0.94 -0.12
C SER A 754 -32.49 0.45 -0.60
N THR A 755 -31.30 0.87 -0.18
CA THR A 755 -30.66 2.12 -0.58
C THR A 755 -29.23 1.82 -1.04
N LEU A 756 -28.84 2.39 -2.18
CA LEU A 756 -27.50 2.30 -2.74
C LEU A 756 -26.96 3.70 -2.94
N ARG A 757 -25.71 3.93 -2.57
CA ARG A 757 -24.97 5.13 -2.86
C ARG A 757 -24.07 4.93 -4.06
N ILE A 758 -24.20 5.77 -5.08
CA ILE A 758 -23.36 5.78 -6.26
C ILE A 758 -22.35 6.89 -6.10
N LEU A 759 -21.07 6.53 -6.03
CA LEU A 759 -19.96 7.47 -5.97
C LEU A 759 -19.46 7.73 -7.38
N ILE A 760 -19.49 8.98 -7.80
CA ILE A 760 -19.00 9.41 -9.11
C ILE A 760 -17.59 9.96 -8.92
N ARG A 761 -16.63 9.43 -9.68
CA ARG A 761 -15.26 9.93 -9.74
C ARG A 761 -15.07 10.75 -10.98
N ASP A 762 -14.57 11.93 -10.78
CA ASP A 762 -14.18 12.89 -11.78
C ASP A 762 -12.98 12.39 -12.60
N ASP A 763 -12.95 12.69 -13.89
CA ASP A 763 -11.86 12.32 -14.80
C ASP A 763 -11.04 13.51 -15.30
N GLU A 764 -11.41 14.73 -14.91
CA GLU A 764 -10.67 15.95 -15.20
C GLU A 764 -9.44 16.06 -14.31
N SER A 765 -8.32 16.43 -14.93
CA SER A 765 -7.09 16.64 -14.17
C SER A 765 -7.05 18.02 -13.55
N ASN A 766 -7.11 18.07 -12.22
CA ASN A 766 -6.89 19.30 -11.46
C ASN A 766 -5.59 19.99 -11.87
N GLN A 767 -5.61 21.30 -12.02
CA GLN A 767 -4.46 22.14 -12.33
C GLN A 767 -4.06 22.95 -11.10
N ALA A 768 -2.74 23.14 -10.92
CA ALA A 768 -2.27 23.93 -9.80
C ALA A 768 -2.71 25.41 -9.94
N PRO A 769 -3.08 26.06 -8.83
CA PRO A 769 -3.45 27.47 -8.84
C PRO A 769 -2.29 28.37 -9.32
N VAL A 770 -2.63 29.52 -9.86
CA VAL A 770 -1.65 30.56 -10.23
C VAL A 770 -1.45 31.52 -9.08
N THR A 771 -0.20 31.67 -8.63
CA THR A 771 0.17 32.47 -7.45
C THR A 771 0.92 33.73 -7.87
N THR A 772 0.62 34.85 -7.23
CA THR A 772 1.40 36.08 -7.30
C THR A 772 1.63 36.66 -5.91
N ALA A 773 2.87 36.77 -5.47
CA ALA A 773 3.25 37.32 -4.17
C ALA A 773 3.27 38.87 -4.14
N GLY A 774 2.94 39.49 -5.27
CA GLY A 774 2.98 40.95 -5.43
C GLY A 774 4.35 41.49 -5.84
N ASP A 775 4.43 42.79 -6.03
CA ASP A 775 5.65 43.45 -6.48
C ASP A 775 6.68 43.64 -5.36
N ASP A 776 7.95 43.61 -5.71
CA ASP A 776 9.07 43.94 -4.83
C ASP A 776 8.92 45.37 -4.27
N SER A 777 9.24 45.57 -3.00
CA SER A 777 9.04 46.85 -2.34
C SER A 777 10.27 47.32 -1.54
N GLU A 778 10.35 48.63 -1.35
CA GLU A 778 11.32 49.26 -0.46
C GLU A 778 10.59 49.89 0.73
N VAL A 779 11.08 49.61 1.93
CA VAL A 779 10.48 50.10 3.17
C VAL A 779 11.53 50.60 4.15
N ASN A 780 11.15 51.50 5.04
CA ASN A 780 12.08 51.97 6.07
C ASN A 780 12.16 50.94 7.23
N THR A 781 13.28 50.97 7.95
CA THR A 781 13.42 50.20 9.21
C THR A 781 12.26 50.48 10.16
N ARG A 782 11.72 49.41 10.82
CA ARG A 782 10.61 49.46 11.79
C ARG A 782 9.23 49.86 11.20
N GLN A 783 9.12 49.95 9.88
CA GLN A 783 7.84 50.19 9.22
C GLN A 783 6.97 48.92 9.27
N ASN A 784 5.66 49.09 9.44
CA ASN A 784 4.72 47.98 9.23
C ASN A 784 4.55 47.75 7.73
N VAL A 785 4.73 46.53 7.28
CA VAL A 785 4.70 46.11 5.87
C VAL A 785 3.51 45.14 5.69
N ILE A 786 2.79 45.32 4.61
CA ILE A 786 1.74 44.39 4.19
C ILE A 786 2.29 43.61 3.00
N LEU A 787 2.23 42.32 3.09
CA LEU A 787 2.41 41.38 1.99
C LEU A 787 1.03 41.12 1.39
N ALA A 788 0.83 41.43 0.13
CA ALA A 788 -0.46 41.29 -0.54
C ALA A 788 -0.33 40.34 -1.73
N GLY A 789 -0.76 39.11 -1.53
CA GLY A 789 -0.73 38.07 -2.57
C GLY A 789 -2.09 37.88 -3.21
N MET A 790 -2.08 37.36 -4.42
CA MET A 790 -3.28 36.97 -5.15
C MET A 790 -3.07 35.58 -5.73
N GLY A 791 -4.16 34.82 -5.80
CA GLY A 791 -4.22 33.56 -6.51
C GLY A 791 -5.50 33.44 -7.33
N SER A 792 -5.43 32.66 -8.34
CA SER A 792 -6.58 32.21 -9.11
C SER A 792 -6.39 30.77 -9.46
N ASP A 793 -7.42 30.00 -9.31
CA ASP A 793 -7.48 28.61 -9.70
C ASP A 793 -8.11 28.51 -11.10
N PRO A 794 -7.57 27.67 -12.00
CA PRO A 794 -8.16 27.47 -13.31
C PRO A 794 -9.57 26.88 -13.25
N GLU A 795 -9.86 26.06 -12.24
CA GLU A 795 -11.12 25.39 -11.98
C GLU A 795 -11.99 26.13 -10.93
N GLU A 796 -11.60 27.36 -10.55
CA GLU A 796 -12.30 28.22 -9.58
C GLU A 796 -12.43 27.64 -8.15
N GLN A 797 -11.54 26.71 -7.78
CA GLN A 797 -11.57 26.06 -6.45
C GLN A 797 -11.23 27.03 -5.32
N PRO A 798 -11.65 26.73 -4.07
CA PRO A 798 -11.21 27.45 -2.89
C PRO A 798 -9.69 27.38 -2.72
N LEU A 799 -9.09 28.51 -2.33
CA LEU A 799 -7.65 28.64 -2.23
C LEU A 799 -7.19 28.85 -0.78
N ASN A 800 -6.20 28.07 -0.36
CA ASN A 800 -5.50 28.20 0.91
C ASN A 800 -4.17 28.95 0.72
N TYR A 801 -3.90 29.96 1.53
CA TYR A 801 -2.74 30.81 1.44
C TYR A 801 -1.74 30.49 2.54
N LEU A 802 -0.45 30.56 2.25
CA LEU A 802 0.62 30.42 3.24
C LEU A 802 1.82 31.30 2.90
N TRP A 803 2.09 32.31 3.73
CA TRP A 803 3.28 33.13 3.66
C TRP A 803 4.39 32.60 4.54
N GLN A 804 5.58 32.48 3.99
CA GLN A 804 6.77 32.08 4.71
C GLN A 804 7.96 33.00 4.40
N GLN A 805 8.80 33.28 5.38
CA GLN A 805 10.04 34.01 5.15
C GLN A 805 11.12 33.02 4.69
N ILE A 806 11.67 33.29 3.51
CA ILE A 806 12.70 32.42 2.89
C ILE A 806 14.10 32.89 3.27
N SER A 807 14.34 34.20 3.37
CA SER A 807 15.65 34.70 3.74
C SER A 807 15.61 36.12 4.33
N GLY A 808 16.72 36.55 4.90
CA GLY A 808 16.87 37.82 5.55
C GLY A 808 16.73 37.75 7.07
N THR A 809 16.79 38.90 7.76
CA THR A 809 16.61 39.00 9.23
C THR A 809 15.21 38.47 9.58
N SER A 810 15.12 37.48 10.47
CA SER A 810 13.86 36.82 10.82
C SER A 810 12.85 37.83 11.40
N VAL A 811 11.61 37.78 10.90
CA VAL A 811 10.47 38.58 11.37
C VAL A 811 9.27 37.65 11.62
N THR A 812 8.36 38.11 12.49
CA THR A 812 7.08 37.41 12.70
C THR A 812 6.09 37.88 11.66
N ILE A 813 5.55 36.93 10.87
CA ILE A 813 4.49 37.21 9.91
C ILE A 813 3.15 37.04 10.64
N ASN A 814 2.32 38.06 10.65
CA ASN A 814 0.95 38.01 11.19
C ASN A 814 -0.01 37.66 10.07
N GLN A 815 -1.01 36.81 10.33
CA GLN A 815 -2.00 36.32 9.36
C GLN A 815 -1.32 35.69 8.13
N ALA A 816 -0.36 34.81 8.39
CA ALA A 816 0.42 34.15 7.35
C ALA A 816 -0.44 33.22 6.46
N ASP A 817 -1.63 32.87 6.90
CA ASP A 817 -2.62 32.01 6.24
C ASP A 817 -3.66 32.81 5.41
N ASN A 818 -3.49 34.11 5.27
CA ASN A 818 -4.41 34.95 4.49
C ASN A 818 -3.72 35.52 3.22
N SER A 819 -4.53 35.91 2.23
CA SER A 819 -4.02 36.62 1.05
C SER A 819 -3.25 37.89 1.38
N GLN A 820 -3.61 38.54 2.51
CA GLN A 820 -2.87 39.67 3.05
C GLN A 820 -2.25 39.31 4.41
N ALA A 821 -0.95 39.27 4.47
CA ALA A 821 -0.17 39.11 5.69
C ALA A 821 0.59 40.40 6.05
N SER A 822 1.12 40.54 7.25
CA SER A 822 1.88 41.71 7.64
C SER A 822 3.04 41.37 8.57
N PHE A 823 4.09 42.18 8.53
CA PHE A 823 5.19 42.11 9.48
C PHE A 823 5.74 43.50 9.78
N THR A 824 6.56 43.61 10.82
CA THR A 824 7.31 44.84 11.12
C THR A 824 8.71 44.69 10.59
N ALA A 825 9.15 45.59 9.70
CA ALA A 825 10.51 45.64 9.16
C ALA A 825 11.57 45.71 10.27
N PRO A 826 12.65 44.91 10.18
CA PRO A 826 13.72 44.91 11.18
C PRO A 826 14.40 46.28 11.34
N SER A 827 15.14 46.44 12.42
CA SER A 827 15.90 47.68 12.68
C SER A 827 17.19 47.80 11.85
N THR A 828 17.55 46.75 11.14
CA THR A 828 18.74 46.69 10.27
C THR A 828 18.32 46.71 8.80
N ALA A 829 19.04 47.46 7.98
CA ALA A 829 18.82 47.47 6.54
C ALA A 829 19.26 46.13 5.92
N GLY A 830 18.52 45.66 4.92
CA GLY A 830 18.77 44.41 4.23
C GLY A 830 17.54 43.94 3.45
N THR A 831 17.69 42.96 2.61
CA THR A 831 16.55 42.39 1.85
C THR A 831 15.99 41.19 2.61
N LEU A 832 14.68 41.17 2.74
CA LEU A 832 13.88 40.04 3.23
C LEU A 832 13.20 39.43 2.02
N VAL A 833 13.18 38.11 1.94
CA VAL A 833 12.45 37.38 0.90
C VAL A 833 11.34 36.60 1.53
N PHE A 834 10.13 36.74 1.01
CA PHE A 834 8.96 36.01 1.44
C PHE A 834 8.46 35.18 0.25
N SER A 835 7.99 33.99 0.53
CA SER A 835 7.28 33.15 -0.43
C SER A 835 5.81 33.06 -0.03
N LEU A 836 4.96 33.25 -1.00
CA LEU A 836 3.55 32.90 -0.92
C LEU A 836 3.36 31.55 -1.60
N THR A 837 2.82 30.59 -0.88
CA THR A 837 2.33 29.34 -1.44
C THR A 837 0.80 29.37 -1.40
N ILE A 838 0.16 29.05 -2.51
CA ILE A 838 -1.29 28.91 -2.61
C ILE A 838 -1.58 27.48 -3.02
N THR A 839 -2.50 26.83 -2.29
CA THR A 839 -2.88 25.43 -2.47
C THR A 839 -4.38 25.36 -2.69
N ASP A 840 -4.83 24.59 -3.68
CA ASP A 840 -6.23 24.26 -3.93
C ASP A 840 -6.77 23.19 -2.99
N ASP A 841 -8.05 22.85 -3.08
CA ASP A 841 -8.67 21.83 -2.23
C ASP A 841 -8.21 20.39 -2.56
N PHE A 842 -7.61 20.16 -3.74
CA PHE A 842 -7.04 18.87 -4.14
C PHE A 842 -5.54 18.73 -3.78
N GLY A 843 -4.94 19.78 -3.20
CA GLY A 843 -3.57 19.75 -2.70
C GLY A 843 -2.49 20.12 -3.72
N LEU A 844 -2.86 20.50 -4.96
CA LEU A 844 -1.90 21.10 -5.87
C LEU A 844 -1.60 22.54 -5.43
N PHE A 845 -0.38 22.96 -5.67
CA PHE A 845 0.05 24.29 -5.23
C PHE A 845 1.00 24.95 -6.23
N SER A 846 1.05 26.25 -6.15
CA SER A 846 2.11 27.05 -6.75
C SER A 846 2.66 28.07 -5.76
N SER A 847 3.87 28.56 -6.01
CA SER A 847 4.51 29.51 -5.11
C SER A 847 5.18 30.62 -5.89
N ASP A 848 5.16 31.83 -5.34
CA ASP A 848 5.84 32.98 -5.85
C ASP A 848 6.55 33.75 -4.72
N ASN A 849 7.60 34.49 -5.06
CA ASN A 849 8.44 35.16 -4.09
C ASN A 849 8.39 36.67 -4.28
N VAL A 850 8.38 37.42 -3.18
CA VAL A 850 8.51 38.88 -3.16
C VAL A 850 9.68 39.33 -2.29
N ASN A 851 10.42 40.30 -2.76
CA ASN A 851 11.51 40.92 -2.03
C ASN A 851 11.08 42.21 -1.37
N VAL A 852 11.33 42.33 -0.07
CA VAL A 852 11.14 43.56 0.67
C VAL A 852 12.51 44.10 1.08
N THR A 853 12.94 45.19 0.48
CA THR A 853 14.22 45.82 0.80
C THR A 853 14.02 46.84 1.92
N VAL A 854 14.63 46.57 3.06
CA VAL A 854 14.61 47.51 4.21
C VAL A 854 15.76 48.47 4.08
N ILE A 855 15.46 49.77 3.97
CA ILE A 855 16.43 50.83 3.91
C ILE A 855 16.54 51.57 5.25
N ALA A 856 17.75 52.01 5.57
CA ALA A 856 17.94 52.78 6.80
C ALA A 856 17.26 54.15 6.66
N SER A 857 16.42 54.51 7.61
CA SER A 857 15.85 55.85 7.67
C SER A 857 16.96 56.89 7.83
N VAL A 858 17.10 57.77 6.88
CA VAL A 858 18.06 58.87 6.94
C VAL A 858 17.51 59.88 7.97
N GLN A 859 18.07 59.90 9.17
CA GLN A 859 17.90 61.05 10.06
C GLN A 859 18.66 62.26 9.48
N THR A 860 17.92 63.16 8.89
CA THR A 860 18.47 64.51 8.63
C THR A 860 18.65 65.22 9.95
N THR A 861 19.89 65.26 10.43
CA THR A 861 20.27 66.13 11.51
C THR A 861 20.35 67.56 10.97
N GLY A 862 19.28 68.34 11.14
CA GLY A 862 19.27 69.74 10.94
C GLY A 862 19.30 70.44 12.30
N SER A 863 20.41 71.10 12.63
CA SER A 863 20.60 71.83 13.84
C SER A 863 19.98 73.19 13.71
N THR A 864 19.34 73.58 14.85
CA THR A 864 19.24 74.88 15.47
C THR A 864 18.31 75.96 14.96
N SER A 865 17.49 76.33 15.86
CA SER A 865 17.15 77.60 16.52
C SER A 865 15.83 78.20 16.12
N GLY A 866 15.06 78.40 17.16
CA GLY A 866 14.29 79.61 17.34
C GLY A 866 12.78 79.61 17.12
N GLY A 867 12.08 79.43 18.19
CA GLY A 867 10.99 80.31 18.54
C GLY A 867 9.65 80.18 17.79
N GLY A 868 8.61 79.89 18.56
CA GLY A 868 7.28 80.42 18.26
C GLY A 868 6.21 79.38 18.12
N SER A 869 5.43 79.28 19.22
CA SER A 869 4.11 78.67 19.27
C SER A 869 3.20 79.12 18.11
N ILE A 870 2.25 78.33 17.74
CA ILE A 870 0.82 78.59 17.70
C ILE A 870 0.10 77.39 17.16
N ASP A 871 -0.96 77.07 17.88
CA ASP A 871 -2.05 76.11 17.57
C ASP A 871 -2.71 76.32 16.19
N TYR A 872 -3.34 75.25 15.68
CA TYR A 872 -4.73 75.14 15.24
C TYR A 872 -4.91 73.96 14.33
N TRP A 873 -5.61 72.93 14.75
CA TRP A 873 -6.96 72.48 14.43
C TRP A 873 -7.34 72.32 12.95
N LEU A 874 -7.82 71.04 12.68
CA LEU A 874 -8.93 70.61 11.83
C LEU A 874 -8.71 70.59 10.32
N LEU A 875 -8.90 69.43 9.71
CA LEU A 875 -10.16 69.10 9.05
C LEU A 875 -10.21 67.65 8.55
N ILE A 876 -11.25 67.00 9.03
CA ILE A 876 -11.88 65.76 8.56
C ILE A 876 -12.46 66.00 7.18
N SER A 877 -12.35 65.11 6.25
CA SER A 877 -13.34 64.94 5.22
C SER A 877 -13.62 63.45 4.97
N ILE A 878 -14.78 63.10 5.48
CA ILE A 878 -15.56 61.90 5.21
C ILE A 878 -16.08 62.00 3.78
N LEU A 879 -15.93 60.93 3.00
CA LEU A 879 -16.82 60.72 1.88
C LEU A 879 -17.48 59.33 1.99
N SER A 880 -18.71 59.40 2.45
CA SER A 880 -19.67 58.33 2.46
C SER A 880 -20.26 58.14 1.05
N ILE A 881 -20.33 56.94 0.57
CA ILE A 881 -21.30 56.55 -0.45
C ILE A 881 -22.19 55.46 0.08
N ARG A 882 -23.46 55.84 0.19
CA ARG A 882 -24.60 54.95 0.48
C ARG A 882 -24.87 54.05 -0.74
N ILE A 883 -25.14 52.80 -0.53
CA ILE A 883 -26.06 52.02 -1.35
C ILE A 883 -27.13 51.42 -0.44
N ILE A 884 -28.32 51.65 -0.90
CA ILE A 884 -29.61 51.44 -0.27
C ILE A 884 -29.92 49.94 -0.20
N GLY A 885 -30.38 49.54 0.95
CA GLY A 885 -30.96 48.24 1.19
C GLY A 885 -32.39 48.09 0.67
N LYS A 886 -32.83 46.86 0.56
CA LYS A 886 -34.23 46.49 0.79
C LYS A 886 -34.31 45.20 1.57
N ASN A 887 -34.83 45.35 2.76
CA ASN A 887 -35.42 44.29 3.57
C ASN A 887 -36.62 43.67 2.88
N MET A 888 -36.86 42.38 3.05
CA MET A 888 -38.10 41.96 3.69
C MET A 888 -38.00 40.54 4.26
N ALA A 889 -38.38 40.50 5.49
CA ALA A 889 -38.59 39.37 6.37
C ALA A 889 -39.80 38.51 5.93
N SER A 890 -39.80 37.22 6.31
CA SER A 890 -40.80 36.65 7.25
C SER A 890 -40.63 35.14 7.38
N ARG A 891 -40.54 34.67 8.60
CA ARG A 891 -40.91 33.33 9.09
C ARG A 891 -42.45 33.24 9.21
N PRO A 892 -43.08 32.11 9.58
CA PRO A 892 -42.66 30.72 9.82
C PRO A 892 -43.70 29.69 9.27
N HIS A 893 -43.30 28.45 9.09
CA HIS A 893 -43.92 27.27 9.74
C HIS A 893 -43.11 26.04 9.46
#